data_689721eea3c5dda279086e760076d283
#
_entry.id   689721eea3c5dda279086e760076d283
#
_cell.length_a   1.000
_cell.length_b   1.000
_cell.length_c   1.000
_cell.angle_alpha   90.00
_cell.angle_beta   90.00
_cell.angle_gamma   90.00
#
_symmetry.space_group_name_H-M   'P 1'
#
loop_
_entity.id
_entity.type
_entity.pdbx_description
1 polymer ?
#
loop_
_entity_poly.entity_id
_entity_poly.type
_entity_poly.pdbx_seq_one_letter_code
_entity_poly.pdbx_strand_id
1 'polypeptide(L)'
;MSELPKTYDPKAVEDKLYSFWNDSGFFHAEVNPKKKPYTIVIPPPNVTGQLHMGHAFDETLQDILIRTKRMQGYEALWMPGTDHAGIATQIKVEENLRKEEGKTRYDLGREEFLKRVWDWKHKFGNRIISQLKKLGSSCDWERERFTMDEGCSKAVREVFVNLYNKGLIYKGHRIINWCPHCATALSDAEVEYETQPGKLWHIRYPLADGSGDLVVATTRPETFMGDTGVAVNPNDERYKHLIGKTCILPIMNREIPIFGDEYVDMEFGTGCVKVTPCHDPNDFEMGQRHNLEQILVFNEDATVNANGGKYEGMDRYECRKAVVKDLEEGGYLVKIEDHEHNVGTCYRCGTTVEPMTSAQWFVKMAPLAKPAMDVVNEGKTRFVPDRFSKTYLRWMENVHDWCISRQLWWGHRIPAFYCDDCGEMTVSKTDVHTCPKCGGTHIRQEEDVLDTWFSSALWPFSTLGWPDKTKELDYFYPTSTLVTGYDIIFFWVARMIFSGVEHMGETPFKTVYIHGLVRDAQGRKMSKSLGNGVDPLEVIDQYGADALRFTLATGNSPGNDMRFSDERVQASRNFCNKIWNASRFIQMNLTIDKDKAVQLPADLALEDKWIVSKFNTLVADVTRNIDQYELGLAASKLNDFIWENFCDWYIEIAKTRLQTGDENVQKVLCYVLSGAMQLLHPFMPFITETIWQALPHEGPSVMVSSWPEYDEKLNFSVEEAQMESLMDAVRAIRNRRAEMNVPPSKKAKVLILTEKKDTFSAGAGFFPKLAYASEIELIDAVPADAAKMASVVTGDAQIYMPMGDLIDFEAERARLGKEKSKVEADIDFVMKKLNNPKFVDKAPEKVVAAEREKADKLREHLAKLEESIAALG
;
A
#
# COMPACT_ATOMS: atom_id res chain seq x y z
N MET A 1 31.70 22.63 11.25
CA MET A 1 30.62 22.29 10.32
C MET A 1 31.02 22.59 8.88
N SER A 2 30.78 21.69 7.94
CA SER A 2 31.05 21.92 6.51
C SER A 2 29.95 22.80 5.90
N GLU A 3 30.32 23.71 4.99
CA GLU A 3 29.32 24.47 4.24
C GLU A 3 28.48 23.54 3.36
N LEU A 4 27.18 23.79 3.30
CA LEU A 4 26.27 23.09 2.41
C LEU A 4 26.62 23.41 0.94
N PRO A 5 26.84 22.43 0.06
CA PRO A 5 27.11 22.66 -1.36
C PRO A 5 25.95 23.41 -2.05
N LYS A 6 26.24 23.96 -3.23
CA LYS A 6 25.28 24.77 -3.98
C LYS A 6 23.99 24.04 -4.32
N THR A 7 24.09 22.73 -4.58
CA THR A 7 22.96 21.85 -4.95
C THR A 7 22.98 20.64 -4.05
N TYR A 8 21.78 20.14 -3.71
CA TYR A 8 21.63 18.87 -3.06
C TYR A 8 21.86 17.72 -4.04
N ASP A 9 22.78 16.82 -3.70
CA ASP A 9 23.03 15.59 -4.44
C ASP A 9 22.81 14.39 -3.51
N PRO A 10 21.68 13.68 -3.63
CA PRO A 10 21.37 12.51 -2.82
C PRO A 10 22.46 11.43 -2.89
N LYS A 11 23.02 11.18 -4.09
CA LYS A 11 24.04 10.14 -4.30
C LYS A 11 25.32 10.38 -3.52
N ALA A 12 25.64 11.64 -3.24
CA ALA A 12 26.83 11.99 -2.48
C ALA A 12 26.71 11.73 -0.96
N VAL A 13 25.49 11.65 -0.45
CA VAL A 13 25.22 11.62 1.01
C VAL A 13 24.52 10.35 1.49
N GLU A 14 23.61 9.75 0.73
CA GLU A 14 22.73 8.69 1.20
C GLU A 14 23.50 7.47 1.75
N ASP A 15 24.43 6.91 1.00
CA ASP A 15 25.20 5.73 1.43
C ASP A 15 26.06 6.02 2.66
N LYS A 16 26.64 7.21 2.74
CA LYS A 16 27.48 7.60 3.87
C LYS A 16 26.69 7.76 5.14
N LEU A 17 25.53 8.42 5.05
CA LEU A 17 24.65 8.63 6.19
C LEU A 17 24.05 7.32 6.66
N TYR A 18 23.65 6.46 5.74
CA TYR A 18 23.13 5.15 6.11
C TYR A 18 24.16 4.31 6.87
N SER A 19 25.39 4.27 6.36
CA SER A 19 26.50 3.60 7.06
C SER A 19 26.78 4.24 8.42
N PHE A 20 26.79 5.57 8.50
CA PHE A 20 26.95 6.29 9.76
C PHE A 20 25.91 5.89 10.80
N TRP A 21 24.63 5.85 10.44
CA TRP A 21 23.57 5.45 11.39
C TRP A 21 23.70 4.00 11.82
N ASN A 22 23.93 3.10 10.85
CA ASN A 22 24.05 1.67 11.12
C ASN A 22 25.28 1.35 12.00
N ASP A 23 26.44 1.89 11.63
CA ASP A 23 27.71 1.62 12.34
C ASP A 23 27.74 2.27 13.72
N SER A 24 26.94 3.33 13.94
CA SER A 24 26.76 3.97 15.25
C SER A 24 25.75 3.19 16.13
N GLY A 25 25.13 2.13 15.63
CA GLY A 25 24.18 1.32 16.39
C GLY A 25 22.82 2.02 16.64
N PHE A 26 22.48 3.08 15.90
CA PHE A 26 21.22 3.83 16.12
C PHE A 26 19.96 3.04 15.76
N PHE A 27 20.09 1.96 14.99
CA PHE A 27 18.97 1.10 14.63
C PHE A 27 18.74 -0.01 15.67
N HIS A 28 19.76 -0.34 16.46
CA HIS A 28 19.70 -1.44 17.41
C HIS A 28 18.84 -1.08 18.64
N ALA A 29 17.98 -2.00 19.02
CA ALA A 29 17.13 -1.88 20.20
C ALA A 29 17.50 -2.94 21.25
N GLU A 30 17.63 -2.53 22.51
CA GLU A 30 17.97 -3.40 23.63
C GLU A 30 16.84 -3.48 24.65
N VAL A 31 16.85 -4.54 25.44
CA VAL A 31 15.92 -4.63 26.57
C VAL A 31 16.27 -3.59 27.62
N ASN A 32 15.47 -2.54 27.70
CA ASN A 32 15.68 -1.41 28.60
C ASN A 32 14.45 -1.12 29.47
N PRO A 33 14.41 -1.61 30.72
CA PRO A 33 13.24 -1.40 31.61
C PRO A 33 12.89 0.05 31.92
N LYS A 34 13.81 1.00 31.63
CA LYS A 34 13.56 2.43 31.85
C LYS A 34 12.82 3.12 30.71
N LYS A 35 12.75 2.47 29.56
CA LYS A 35 12.06 2.96 28.39
C LYS A 35 10.83 2.10 28.09
N LYS A 36 9.85 2.66 27.42
CA LYS A 36 8.71 1.89 26.88
C LYS A 36 9.12 1.27 25.55
N PRO A 37 8.83 -0.02 25.31
CA PRO A 37 9.07 -0.63 24.00
C PRO A 37 8.07 -0.12 22.96
N TYR A 38 8.55 0.03 21.74
CA TYR A 38 7.72 0.17 20.56
C TYR A 38 8.24 -0.76 19.48
N THR A 39 7.44 -1.75 19.13
CA THR A 39 7.86 -2.85 18.25
C THR A 39 7.03 -2.87 16.98
N ILE A 40 7.70 -2.98 15.85
CA ILE A 40 7.11 -3.37 14.56
C ILE A 40 7.87 -4.58 14.05
N VAL A 41 7.15 -5.62 13.62
CA VAL A 41 7.72 -6.72 12.83
C VAL A 41 7.44 -6.43 11.36
N ILE A 42 8.48 -6.47 10.54
CA ILE A 42 8.34 -6.24 9.10
C ILE A 42 7.41 -7.30 8.49
N PRO A 43 6.49 -6.99 7.56
CA PRO A 43 5.95 -8.00 6.68
C PRO A 43 7.09 -8.62 5.87
N PRO A 44 7.53 -9.86 6.21
CA PRO A 44 8.79 -10.35 5.65
C PRO A 44 8.67 -10.54 4.14
N PRO A 45 9.45 -9.80 3.31
CA PRO A 45 9.33 -9.93 1.87
C PRO A 45 9.67 -11.35 1.40
N ASN A 46 8.91 -11.82 0.43
CA ASN A 46 9.10 -13.13 -0.21
C ASN A 46 10.40 -13.14 -1.03
N VAL A 47 11.25 -14.15 -0.84
CA VAL A 47 12.52 -14.31 -1.60
C VAL A 47 12.32 -14.73 -3.06
N THR A 48 11.24 -14.29 -3.68
CA THR A 48 10.86 -14.60 -5.07
C THR A 48 11.53 -13.70 -6.12
N GLY A 49 12.09 -12.57 -5.68
CA GLY A 49 12.70 -11.58 -6.57
C GLY A 49 13.01 -10.28 -5.82
N GLN A 50 13.14 -9.21 -6.59
CA GLN A 50 13.38 -7.87 -6.04
C GLN A 50 12.08 -7.22 -5.54
N LEU A 51 12.22 -6.26 -4.61
CA LEU A 51 11.13 -5.44 -4.11
C LEU A 51 10.50 -4.60 -5.22
N HIS A 52 9.24 -4.27 -5.04
CA HIS A 52 8.46 -3.38 -5.92
C HIS A 52 7.93 -2.18 -5.12
N MET A 53 7.27 -1.25 -5.81
CA MET A 53 6.78 0.00 -5.21
C MET A 53 5.84 -0.22 -4.01
N GLY A 54 5.04 -1.29 -4.00
CA GLY A 54 4.19 -1.66 -2.85
C GLY A 54 5.00 -1.92 -1.58
N HIS A 55 6.14 -2.62 -1.69
CA HIS A 55 7.03 -2.81 -0.54
C HIS A 55 7.66 -1.48 -0.10
N ALA A 56 8.13 -0.65 -1.04
CA ALA A 56 8.68 0.66 -0.69
C ALA A 56 7.67 1.54 0.05
N PHE A 57 6.38 1.42 -0.29
CA PHE A 57 5.29 2.11 0.39
C PHE A 57 5.11 1.61 1.82
N ASP A 58 4.91 0.29 1.98
CA ASP A 58 4.73 -0.36 3.27
C ASP A 58 5.89 -0.06 4.23
N GLU A 59 7.12 -0.25 3.75
CA GLU A 59 8.34 -0.03 4.54
C GLU A 59 8.56 1.45 4.91
N THR A 60 8.18 2.38 4.03
CA THR A 60 8.25 3.80 4.33
C THR A 60 7.32 4.17 5.48
N LEU A 61 6.09 3.64 5.51
CA LEU A 61 5.14 3.90 6.58
C LEU A 61 5.64 3.37 7.94
N GLN A 62 6.21 2.17 7.94
CA GLN A 62 6.81 1.57 9.14
C GLN A 62 7.99 2.40 9.66
N ASP A 63 8.89 2.81 8.78
CA ASP A 63 10.09 3.58 9.16
C ASP A 63 9.73 4.95 9.74
N ILE A 64 8.70 5.60 9.21
CA ILE A 64 8.18 6.86 9.77
C ILE A 64 7.76 6.66 11.23
N LEU A 65 7.01 5.61 11.52
CA LEU A 65 6.57 5.31 12.88
C LEU A 65 7.75 5.00 13.81
N ILE A 66 8.66 4.13 13.36
CA ILE A 66 9.84 3.72 14.14
C ILE A 66 10.75 4.90 14.45
N ARG A 67 11.09 5.75 13.46
CA ARG A 67 11.93 6.92 13.66
C ARG A 67 11.29 7.91 14.60
N THR A 68 9.99 8.17 14.44
CA THR A 68 9.23 9.05 15.34
C THR A 68 9.27 8.53 16.78
N LYS A 69 8.98 7.25 16.99
CA LYS A 69 8.98 6.68 18.34
C LYS A 69 10.37 6.63 18.97
N ARG A 70 11.42 6.39 18.17
CA ARG A 70 12.81 6.49 18.64
C ARG A 70 13.13 7.89 19.16
N MET A 71 12.76 8.92 18.40
CA MET A 71 12.95 10.31 18.81
C MET A 71 12.07 10.70 20.02
N GLN A 72 10.91 10.07 20.19
CA GLN A 72 10.05 10.22 21.38
C GLN A 72 10.57 9.47 22.62
N GLY A 73 11.75 8.87 22.53
CA GLY A 73 12.41 8.20 23.65
C GLY A 73 11.97 6.77 23.94
N TYR A 74 11.19 6.14 23.05
CA TYR A 74 10.88 4.72 23.14
C TYR A 74 12.11 3.86 22.81
N GLU A 75 12.12 2.64 23.33
CA GLU A 75 13.00 1.61 22.83
C GLU A 75 12.32 1.01 21.58
N ALA A 76 12.72 1.50 20.41
CA ALA A 76 12.01 1.24 19.16
C ALA A 76 12.70 0.12 18.39
N LEU A 77 12.06 -1.06 18.36
CA LEU A 77 12.49 -2.22 17.59
C LEU A 77 11.74 -2.35 16.28
N TRP A 78 12.44 -2.25 15.18
CA TRP A 78 11.92 -2.69 13.88
C TRP A 78 12.61 -3.99 13.48
N MET A 79 11.89 -5.11 13.64
CA MET A 79 12.39 -6.46 13.39
C MET A 79 12.41 -6.76 11.90
N PRO A 80 13.59 -6.91 11.27
CA PRO A 80 13.71 -7.24 9.85
C PRO A 80 13.68 -8.75 9.60
N GLY A 81 13.36 -9.12 8.36
CA GLY A 81 13.52 -10.49 7.91
C GLY A 81 12.91 -10.73 6.54
N THR A 82 12.98 -11.98 6.09
CA THR A 82 12.45 -12.42 4.79
C THR A 82 11.66 -13.73 4.95
N ASP A 83 10.70 -13.96 4.04
CA ASP A 83 9.89 -15.17 4.00
C ASP A 83 10.38 -16.11 2.90
N HIS A 84 10.41 -17.41 3.21
CA HIS A 84 10.79 -18.47 2.28
C HIS A 84 9.79 -18.65 1.14
N ALA A 85 8.52 -18.25 1.33
CA ALA A 85 7.46 -18.23 0.32
C ALA A 85 7.35 -19.54 -0.49
N GLY A 86 7.01 -20.62 0.19
CA GLY A 86 7.06 -22.01 -0.31
C GLY A 86 6.73 -22.19 -1.78
N ILE A 87 5.44 -22.06 -2.17
CA ILE A 87 4.98 -22.26 -3.56
C ILE A 87 5.68 -21.28 -4.50
N ALA A 88 5.71 -20.01 -4.13
CA ALA A 88 6.16 -18.95 -5.02
C ALA A 88 7.66 -19.04 -5.35
N THR A 89 8.48 -19.33 -4.35
CA THR A 89 9.94 -19.48 -4.54
C THR A 89 10.26 -20.75 -5.32
N GLN A 90 9.61 -21.87 -4.97
CA GLN A 90 9.82 -23.13 -5.68
C GLN A 90 9.50 -23.01 -7.16
N ILE A 91 8.34 -22.44 -7.52
CA ILE A 91 7.95 -22.25 -8.92
C ILE A 91 8.97 -21.39 -9.67
N LYS A 92 9.46 -20.31 -9.05
CA LYS A 92 10.48 -19.44 -9.67
C LYS A 92 11.78 -20.17 -9.95
N VAL A 93 12.22 -21.01 -9.05
CA VAL A 93 13.43 -21.82 -9.25
C VAL A 93 13.18 -22.90 -10.31
N GLU A 94 12.01 -23.55 -10.34
CA GLU A 94 11.63 -24.51 -11.38
C GLU A 94 11.54 -23.88 -12.78
N GLU A 95 10.92 -22.67 -12.87
CA GLU A 95 10.88 -21.90 -14.11
C GLU A 95 12.30 -21.59 -14.61
N ASN A 96 13.18 -21.15 -13.72
CA ASN A 96 14.57 -20.86 -14.04
C ASN A 96 15.33 -22.10 -14.51
N LEU A 97 15.18 -23.21 -13.77
CA LEU A 97 15.79 -24.49 -14.10
C LEU A 97 15.35 -25.00 -15.49
N ARG A 98 14.05 -24.91 -15.78
CA ARG A 98 13.50 -25.29 -17.09
C ARG A 98 14.04 -24.40 -18.20
N LYS A 99 14.15 -23.10 -17.96
CA LYS A 99 14.62 -22.13 -18.94
C LYS A 99 16.12 -22.27 -19.24
N GLU A 100 16.93 -22.49 -18.21
CA GLU A 100 18.38 -22.50 -18.33
C GLU A 100 18.94 -23.90 -18.71
N GLU A 101 18.36 -24.97 -18.16
CA GLU A 101 18.87 -26.34 -18.30
C GLU A 101 17.90 -27.30 -19.00
N GLY A 102 16.65 -26.90 -19.24
CA GLY A 102 15.63 -27.78 -19.81
C GLY A 102 15.19 -28.94 -18.88
N LYS A 103 15.48 -28.83 -17.58
CA LYS A 103 15.23 -29.85 -16.58
C LYS A 103 14.09 -29.49 -15.64
N THR A 104 13.55 -30.50 -14.98
CA THR A 104 12.58 -30.41 -13.88
C THR A 104 13.26 -30.69 -12.55
N ARG A 105 12.57 -30.44 -11.43
CA ARG A 105 13.05 -30.82 -10.09
C ARG A 105 13.25 -32.34 -9.97
N TYR A 106 12.45 -33.13 -10.67
CA TYR A 106 12.53 -34.59 -10.61
C TYR A 106 13.80 -35.14 -11.29
N ASP A 107 14.32 -34.44 -12.29
CA ASP A 107 15.60 -34.80 -12.95
C ASP A 107 16.80 -34.54 -12.04
N LEU A 108 16.69 -33.60 -11.09
CA LEU A 108 17.74 -33.28 -10.12
C LEU A 108 17.65 -34.12 -8.84
N GLY A 109 16.44 -34.50 -8.43
CA GLY A 109 16.18 -35.05 -7.11
C GLY A 109 16.12 -33.95 -6.03
N ARG A 110 15.52 -34.34 -4.87
CA ARG A 110 15.17 -33.38 -3.80
C ARG A 110 16.36 -32.60 -3.25
N GLU A 111 17.45 -33.28 -2.96
CA GLU A 111 18.62 -32.64 -2.32
C GLU A 111 19.28 -31.59 -3.21
N GLU A 112 19.53 -31.95 -4.49
CA GLU A 112 20.17 -31.01 -5.42
C GLU A 112 19.25 -29.86 -5.80
N PHE A 113 17.96 -30.11 -5.94
CA PHE A 113 16.99 -29.04 -6.15
C PHE A 113 16.95 -28.08 -4.96
N LEU A 114 16.92 -28.57 -3.72
CA LEU A 114 16.94 -27.70 -2.53
C LEU A 114 18.20 -26.84 -2.44
N LYS A 115 19.37 -27.33 -2.87
CA LYS A 115 20.58 -26.49 -2.96
C LYS A 115 20.37 -25.28 -3.89
N ARG A 116 19.73 -25.51 -5.06
CA ARG A 116 19.39 -24.43 -6.00
C ARG A 116 18.44 -23.42 -5.37
N VAL A 117 17.48 -23.87 -4.56
CA VAL A 117 16.55 -22.97 -3.87
C VAL A 117 17.25 -22.16 -2.79
N TRP A 118 18.19 -22.76 -2.05
CA TRP A 118 19.02 -22.04 -1.07
C TRP A 118 19.91 -20.99 -1.74
N ASP A 119 20.54 -21.31 -2.87
CA ASP A 119 21.33 -20.35 -3.65
C ASP A 119 20.47 -19.18 -4.13
N TRP A 120 19.26 -19.48 -4.60
CA TRP A 120 18.26 -18.46 -4.96
C TRP A 120 17.90 -17.58 -3.77
N LYS A 121 17.61 -18.16 -2.60
CA LYS A 121 17.32 -17.44 -1.35
C LYS A 121 18.46 -16.49 -0.99
N HIS A 122 19.71 -16.95 -1.02
CA HIS A 122 20.87 -16.12 -0.69
C HIS A 122 21.00 -14.95 -1.67
N LYS A 123 20.84 -15.20 -2.95
CA LYS A 123 20.91 -14.16 -3.99
C LYS A 123 19.84 -13.07 -3.82
N PHE A 124 18.58 -13.46 -3.72
CA PHE A 124 17.47 -12.52 -3.66
C PHE A 124 17.22 -11.95 -2.28
N GLY A 125 17.44 -12.70 -1.22
CA GLY A 125 17.38 -12.20 0.16
C GLY A 125 18.37 -11.05 0.38
N ASN A 126 19.63 -11.24 -0.02
CA ASN A 126 20.65 -10.18 0.07
C ASN A 126 20.27 -8.95 -0.78
N ARG A 127 19.66 -9.15 -1.95
CA ARG A 127 19.19 -8.06 -2.80
C ARG A 127 18.06 -7.28 -2.12
N ILE A 128 17.08 -7.96 -1.52
CA ILE A 128 15.97 -7.35 -0.77
C ILE A 128 16.52 -6.46 0.33
N ILE A 129 17.44 -6.97 1.16
CA ILE A 129 18.05 -6.21 2.24
C ILE A 129 18.80 -4.98 1.70
N SER A 130 19.54 -5.13 0.60
CA SER A 130 20.21 -4.00 -0.03
C SER A 130 19.21 -2.94 -0.52
N GLN A 131 18.05 -3.34 -1.05
CA GLN A 131 17.01 -2.41 -1.49
C GLN A 131 16.38 -1.67 -0.29
N LEU A 132 16.12 -2.35 0.82
CA LEU A 132 15.62 -1.73 2.06
C LEU A 132 16.61 -0.71 2.62
N LYS A 133 17.90 -1.05 2.62
CA LYS A 133 18.97 -0.12 3.05
C LYS A 133 19.03 1.12 2.15
N LYS A 134 18.89 0.96 0.84
CA LYS A 134 18.84 2.08 -0.11
C LYS A 134 17.61 2.97 0.07
N LEU A 135 16.48 2.40 0.48
CA LEU A 135 15.28 3.15 0.84
C LEU A 135 15.46 3.96 2.14
N GLY A 136 16.49 3.65 2.94
CA GLY A 136 16.76 4.27 4.22
C GLY A 136 16.07 3.60 5.41
N SER A 137 15.61 2.35 5.26
CA SER A 137 14.90 1.61 6.31
C SER A 137 15.79 1.41 7.54
N SER A 138 15.33 1.87 8.71
CA SER A 138 16.08 1.82 9.98
C SER A 138 15.80 0.57 10.80
N CYS A 139 15.83 -0.59 10.12
CA CYS A 139 15.67 -1.90 10.76
C CYS A 139 16.85 -2.25 11.66
N ASP A 140 16.60 -3.02 12.69
CA ASP A 140 17.63 -3.63 13.54
C ASP A 140 18.26 -4.84 12.82
N TRP A 141 19.25 -4.56 11.96
CA TRP A 141 19.88 -5.58 11.11
C TRP A 141 20.64 -6.66 11.86
N GLU A 142 21.01 -6.43 13.09
CA GLU A 142 21.64 -7.45 13.96
C GLU A 142 20.65 -8.56 14.33
N ARG A 143 19.36 -8.26 14.23
CA ARG A 143 18.25 -9.19 14.53
C ARG A 143 17.57 -9.73 13.26
N GLU A 144 18.21 -9.63 12.09
CA GLU A 144 17.65 -10.16 10.85
C GLU A 144 17.25 -11.62 10.97
N ARG A 145 16.03 -11.95 10.57
CA ARG A 145 15.45 -13.29 10.64
C ARG A 145 15.03 -13.80 9.26
N PHE A 146 14.91 -15.09 9.18
CA PHE A 146 14.36 -15.80 8.03
C PHE A 146 13.36 -16.85 8.52
N THR A 147 12.19 -16.95 7.87
CA THR A 147 11.11 -17.85 8.33
C THR A 147 11.52 -19.32 8.42
N MET A 148 12.61 -19.75 7.76
CA MET A 148 13.20 -21.09 7.87
C MET A 148 14.53 -21.11 8.61
N ASP A 149 14.91 -20.08 9.37
CA ASP A 149 16.05 -20.17 10.26
C ASP A 149 15.80 -21.18 11.40
N GLU A 150 16.84 -21.54 12.13
CA GLU A 150 16.78 -22.56 13.17
C GLU A 150 15.74 -22.23 14.25
N GLY A 151 15.71 -20.98 14.73
CA GLY A 151 14.79 -20.53 15.77
C GLY A 151 13.33 -20.53 15.30
N CYS A 152 13.06 -20.00 14.11
CA CYS A 152 11.72 -20.03 13.51
C CYS A 152 11.27 -21.47 13.19
N SER A 153 12.17 -22.32 12.72
CA SER A 153 11.88 -23.74 12.48
C SER A 153 11.55 -24.49 13.76
N LYS A 154 12.25 -24.19 14.88
CA LYS A 154 11.92 -24.72 16.22
C LYS A 154 10.51 -24.31 16.64
N ALA A 155 10.15 -23.05 16.45
CA ALA A 155 8.80 -22.55 16.75
C ALA A 155 7.72 -23.25 15.92
N VAL A 156 7.95 -23.46 14.63
CA VAL A 156 7.02 -24.18 13.74
C VAL A 156 6.77 -25.61 14.23
N ARG A 157 7.83 -26.35 14.58
CA ARG A 157 7.67 -27.70 15.12
C ARG A 157 6.92 -27.70 16.45
N GLU A 158 7.22 -26.74 17.33
CA GLU A 158 6.53 -26.60 18.63
C GLU A 158 5.03 -26.40 18.43
N VAL A 159 4.63 -25.45 17.56
CA VAL A 159 3.23 -25.16 17.26
C VAL A 159 2.52 -26.36 16.67
N PHE A 160 3.13 -27.02 15.68
CA PHE A 160 2.52 -28.19 15.03
C PHE A 160 2.22 -29.30 16.05
N VAL A 161 3.21 -29.66 16.88
CA VAL A 161 3.07 -30.74 17.88
C VAL A 161 2.06 -30.36 18.95
N ASN A 162 2.05 -29.10 19.40
CA ASN A 162 1.10 -28.62 20.40
C ASN A 162 -0.34 -28.69 19.88
N LEU A 163 -0.59 -28.20 18.67
CA LEU A 163 -1.93 -28.23 18.05
C LEU A 163 -2.36 -29.68 17.75
N TYR A 164 -1.45 -30.55 17.33
CA TYR A 164 -1.73 -31.98 17.13
C TYR A 164 -2.14 -32.67 18.42
N ASN A 165 -1.39 -32.45 19.50
CA ASN A 165 -1.68 -33.03 20.82
C ASN A 165 -3.02 -32.53 21.40
N LYS A 166 -3.44 -31.31 21.06
CA LYS A 166 -4.76 -30.76 21.38
C LYS A 166 -5.88 -31.28 20.47
N GLY A 167 -5.55 -32.10 19.46
CA GLY A 167 -6.52 -32.59 18.48
C GLY A 167 -7.04 -31.52 17.51
N LEU A 168 -6.30 -30.38 17.42
CA LEU A 168 -6.61 -29.29 16.49
C LEU A 168 -5.95 -29.46 15.13
N ILE A 169 -4.86 -30.21 15.03
CA ILE A 169 -4.31 -30.69 13.76
C ILE A 169 -4.67 -32.15 13.56
N TYR A 170 -5.12 -32.46 12.34
CA TYR A 170 -5.47 -33.81 11.95
C TYR A 170 -5.13 -34.09 10.48
N LYS A 171 -4.88 -35.34 10.13
CA LYS A 171 -4.80 -35.81 8.74
C LYS A 171 -6.16 -36.38 8.35
N GLY A 172 -6.75 -35.93 7.26
CA GLY A 172 -8.08 -36.32 6.84
C GLY A 172 -8.26 -36.29 5.34
N HIS A 173 -9.20 -37.14 4.86
CA HIS A 173 -9.59 -37.16 3.48
C HIS A 173 -10.71 -36.12 3.29
N ARG A 174 -10.43 -35.04 2.57
CA ARG A 174 -11.34 -33.90 2.36
C ARG A 174 -11.29 -33.46 0.91
N ILE A 175 -12.28 -32.75 0.47
CA ILE A 175 -12.19 -32.00 -0.78
C ILE A 175 -11.30 -30.79 -0.57
N ILE A 176 -10.38 -30.55 -1.51
CA ILE A 176 -9.42 -29.46 -1.48
C ILE A 176 -9.37 -28.81 -2.87
N ASN A 177 -8.88 -27.59 -2.93
CA ASN A 177 -8.53 -26.92 -4.17
C ASN A 177 -7.14 -27.38 -4.61
N TRP A 178 -7.05 -28.11 -5.70
CA TRP A 178 -5.78 -28.58 -6.26
C TRP A 178 -5.36 -27.74 -7.46
N CYS A 179 -4.10 -27.30 -7.49
CA CYS A 179 -3.55 -26.65 -8.67
C CYS A 179 -2.74 -27.67 -9.50
N PRO A 180 -3.23 -28.07 -10.68
CA PRO A 180 -2.53 -29.07 -11.49
C PRO A 180 -1.21 -28.58 -12.08
N HIS A 181 -1.03 -27.25 -12.27
CA HIS A 181 0.22 -26.67 -12.73
C HIS A 181 1.28 -26.62 -11.62
N CYS A 182 0.90 -26.18 -10.42
CA CYS A 182 1.80 -26.13 -9.26
C CYS A 182 1.99 -27.49 -8.61
N ALA A 183 1.15 -28.46 -8.95
CA ALA A 183 1.09 -29.83 -8.39
C ALA A 183 1.04 -29.81 -6.85
N THR A 184 0.11 -29.03 -6.30
CA THR A 184 -0.07 -28.88 -4.85
C THR A 184 -1.48 -28.45 -4.47
N ALA A 185 -1.88 -28.83 -3.25
CA ALA A 185 -3.08 -28.32 -2.60
C ALA A 185 -2.97 -26.81 -2.30
N LEU A 186 -4.09 -26.13 -2.35
CA LEU A 186 -4.25 -24.71 -1.99
C LEU A 186 -5.27 -24.60 -0.85
N SER A 187 -5.09 -23.59 0.00
CA SER A 187 -6.14 -23.17 0.94
C SER A 187 -7.19 -22.31 0.21
N ASP A 188 -8.37 -22.13 0.81
CA ASP A 188 -9.45 -21.32 0.20
C ASP A 188 -9.02 -19.89 -0.10
N ALA A 189 -8.20 -19.29 0.78
CA ALA A 189 -7.67 -17.95 0.58
C ALA A 189 -6.72 -17.83 -0.63
N GLU A 190 -6.15 -18.94 -1.13
CA GLU A 190 -5.22 -18.97 -2.26
C GLU A 190 -5.91 -19.17 -3.61
N VAL A 191 -7.26 -19.17 -3.62
CA VAL A 191 -8.07 -19.28 -4.83
C VAL A 191 -8.73 -17.95 -5.15
N GLU A 192 -8.45 -17.41 -6.32
CA GLU A 192 -9.09 -16.20 -6.84
C GLU A 192 -10.26 -16.61 -7.75
N TYR A 193 -11.42 -15.94 -7.59
CA TYR A 193 -12.60 -16.24 -8.38
C TYR A 193 -12.83 -15.15 -9.41
N GLU A 194 -12.98 -15.59 -10.66
CA GLU A 194 -13.28 -14.70 -11.78
C GLU A 194 -14.56 -15.16 -12.47
N THR A 195 -15.47 -14.23 -12.76
CA THR A 195 -16.64 -14.52 -13.58
C THR A 195 -16.20 -14.72 -15.03
N GLN A 196 -16.47 -15.88 -15.56
CA GLN A 196 -16.11 -16.26 -16.92
C GLN A 196 -17.34 -16.74 -17.70
N PRO A 197 -17.41 -16.46 -19.03
CA PRO A 197 -18.43 -17.03 -19.87
C PRO A 197 -18.21 -18.54 -20.00
N GLY A 198 -19.24 -19.28 -19.73
CA GLY A 198 -19.26 -20.74 -19.81
C GLY A 198 -20.55 -21.27 -20.45
N LYS A 199 -20.79 -22.51 -20.22
CA LYS A 199 -21.99 -23.21 -20.71
C LYS A 199 -22.63 -24.01 -19.57
N LEU A 200 -23.92 -24.23 -19.67
CA LEU A 200 -24.67 -25.14 -18.83
C LEU A 200 -25.21 -26.25 -19.73
N TRP A 201 -24.72 -27.47 -19.48
CA TRP A 201 -25.12 -28.66 -20.26
C TRP A 201 -26.25 -29.38 -19.52
N HIS A 202 -27.36 -29.60 -20.23
CA HIS A 202 -28.51 -30.34 -19.72
C HIS A 202 -28.43 -31.77 -20.21
N ILE A 203 -28.31 -32.72 -19.28
CA ILE A 203 -28.03 -34.13 -19.56
C ILE A 203 -29.18 -34.97 -18.99
N ARG A 204 -29.68 -35.91 -19.82
CA ARG A 204 -30.74 -36.85 -19.49
C ARG A 204 -30.16 -38.09 -18.82
N TYR A 205 -30.68 -38.41 -17.62
CA TYR A 205 -30.37 -39.63 -16.89
C TYR A 205 -31.60 -40.51 -16.88
N PRO A 206 -31.63 -41.67 -17.63
CA PRO A 206 -32.78 -42.57 -17.64
C PRO A 206 -33.02 -43.21 -16.27
N LEU A 207 -34.29 -43.34 -15.87
CA LEU A 207 -34.64 -44.06 -14.68
C LEU A 207 -34.36 -45.56 -14.89
N ALA A 208 -33.83 -46.26 -13.88
CA ALA A 208 -33.46 -47.65 -13.95
C ALA A 208 -34.67 -48.57 -14.19
N ASP A 209 -35.86 -48.17 -13.73
CA ASP A 209 -37.13 -48.89 -13.94
C ASP A 209 -37.77 -48.65 -15.32
N GLY A 210 -37.14 -47.85 -16.17
CA GLY A 210 -37.65 -47.51 -17.49
C GLY A 210 -38.87 -46.59 -17.52
N SER A 211 -39.29 -46.02 -16.38
CA SER A 211 -40.50 -45.20 -16.28
C SER A 211 -40.34 -43.76 -16.78
N GLY A 212 -39.15 -43.36 -17.16
CA GLY A 212 -38.84 -42.01 -17.65
C GLY A 212 -37.42 -41.65 -17.49
N ASP A 213 -37.14 -40.34 -17.38
CA ASP A 213 -35.81 -39.79 -17.21
C ASP A 213 -35.80 -38.55 -16.29
N LEU A 214 -34.63 -38.25 -15.74
CA LEU A 214 -34.30 -37.00 -15.07
C LEU A 214 -33.39 -36.17 -15.94
N VAL A 215 -33.48 -34.85 -15.88
CA VAL A 215 -32.54 -33.96 -16.57
C VAL A 215 -31.75 -33.20 -15.54
N VAL A 216 -30.45 -33.37 -15.53
CA VAL A 216 -29.52 -32.62 -14.69
C VAL A 216 -28.84 -31.53 -15.50
N ALA A 217 -28.39 -30.44 -14.85
CA ALA A 217 -27.65 -29.38 -15.51
C ALA A 217 -26.28 -29.20 -14.83
N THR A 218 -25.23 -29.10 -15.62
CA THR A 218 -23.87 -28.98 -15.14
C THR A 218 -23.03 -27.99 -15.94
N THR A 219 -22.12 -27.29 -15.27
CA THR A 219 -21.07 -26.49 -15.92
C THR A 219 -19.79 -27.30 -16.18
N ARG A 220 -19.71 -28.52 -15.66
CA ARG A 220 -18.54 -29.41 -15.71
C ARG A 220 -18.87 -30.81 -16.16
N PRO A 221 -19.21 -31.01 -17.45
CA PRO A 221 -19.55 -32.33 -17.94
C PRO A 221 -18.41 -33.36 -17.89
N GLU A 222 -17.14 -32.89 -17.81
CA GLU A 222 -15.96 -33.75 -17.68
C GLU A 222 -15.87 -34.49 -16.35
N THR A 223 -16.62 -34.08 -15.30
CA THR A 223 -16.62 -34.77 -14.00
C THR A 223 -17.74 -35.80 -13.86
N PHE A 224 -18.67 -35.86 -14.82
CA PHE A 224 -19.90 -36.67 -14.70
C PHE A 224 -19.63 -38.16 -14.47
N MET A 225 -18.50 -38.67 -14.96
CA MET A 225 -18.09 -40.06 -14.77
C MET A 225 -17.96 -40.43 -13.26
N GLY A 226 -17.71 -39.43 -12.42
CA GLY A 226 -17.65 -39.56 -10.97
C GLY A 226 -18.98 -39.35 -10.23
N ASP A 227 -20.12 -39.22 -10.96
CA ASP A 227 -21.44 -39.06 -10.33
C ASP A 227 -21.85 -40.31 -9.59
N THR A 228 -22.24 -40.16 -8.34
CA THR A 228 -22.66 -41.29 -7.48
C THR A 228 -24.07 -41.12 -6.92
N GLY A 229 -24.75 -40.05 -7.34
CA GLY A 229 -26.15 -39.84 -7.03
C GLY A 229 -26.77 -38.63 -7.73
N VAL A 230 -28.08 -38.53 -7.64
CA VAL A 230 -28.82 -37.32 -8.06
C VAL A 230 -29.66 -36.85 -6.89
N ALA A 231 -29.46 -35.58 -6.50
CA ALA A 231 -30.20 -34.92 -5.43
C ALA A 231 -31.40 -34.15 -6.00
N VAL A 232 -32.51 -34.19 -5.31
CA VAL A 232 -33.73 -33.41 -5.60
C VAL A 232 -34.21 -32.79 -4.28
N ASN A 233 -34.89 -31.66 -4.33
CA ASN A 233 -35.47 -31.09 -3.12
C ASN A 233 -36.67 -31.94 -2.65
N PRO A 234 -36.75 -32.40 -1.40
CA PRO A 234 -37.85 -33.23 -0.92
C PRO A 234 -39.25 -32.54 -0.98
N ASN A 235 -39.25 -31.21 -1.07
CA ASN A 235 -40.47 -30.41 -1.23
C ASN A 235 -40.83 -30.13 -2.71
N ASP A 236 -40.03 -30.58 -3.66
CA ASP A 236 -40.35 -30.40 -5.09
C ASP A 236 -41.33 -31.42 -5.59
N GLU A 237 -42.55 -30.97 -5.87
CA GLU A 237 -43.63 -31.81 -6.39
C GLU A 237 -43.29 -32.53 -7.68
N ARG A 238 -42.36 -31.98 -8.47
CA ARG A 238 -41.96 -32.59 -9.76
C ARG A 238 -41.19 -33.90 -9.57
N TYR A 239 -40.40 -33.99 -8.48
CA TYR A 239 -39.39 -35.01 -8.29
C TYR A 239 -39.50 -35.82 -7.00
N LYS A 240 -40.25 -35.35 -5.98
CA LYS A 240 -40.34 -36.03 -4.70
C LYS A 240 -40.73 -37.50 -4.79
N HIS A 241 -41.50 -37.89 -5.85
CA HIS A 241 -41.94 -39.26 -6.06
C HIS A 241 -40.84 -40.18 -6.58
N LEU A 242 -39.72 -39.63 -6.98
CA LEU A 242 -38.52 -40.34 -7.46
C LEU A 242 -37.51 -40.62 -6.34
N ILE A 243 -37.67 -40.02 -5.17
CA ILE A 243 -36.77 -40.24 -4.00
C ILE A 243 -36.84 -41.71 -3.61
N GLY A 244 -35.65 -42.34 -3.51
CA GLY A 244 -35.49 -43.78 -3.23
C GLY A 244 -35.49 -44.68 -4.48
N LYS A 245 -35.71 -44.11 -5.66
CA LYS A 245 -35.46 -44.79 -6.92
C LYS A 245 -34.00 -44.62 -7.38
N THR A 246 -33.67 -45.21 -8.50
CA THR A 246 -32.34 -45.14 -9.11
C THR A 246 -32.43 -44.66 -10.56
N CYS A 247 -31.36 -44.05 -11.07
CA CYS A 247 -31.21 -43.74 -12.49
C CYS A 247 -29.88 -44.30 -13.02
N ILE A 248 -29.79 -44.41 -14.35
CA ILE A 248 -28.59 -44.91 -15.00
C ILE A 248 -27.73 -43.72 -15.45
N LEU A 249 -26.48 -43.67 -14.98
CA LEU A 249 -25.49 -42.71 -15.46
C LEU A 249 -25.17 -43.05 -16.93
N PRO A 250 -25.43 -42.14 -17.89
CA PRO A 250 -25.18 -42.36 -19.29
C PRO A 250 -23.70 -42.74 -19.55
N ILE A 251 -23.44 -43.45 -20.62
CA ILE A 251 -22.10 -43.87 -21.09
C ILE A 251 -21.41 -44.84 -20.11
N MET A 252 -21.44 -44.52 -18.79
CA MET A 252 -20.84 -45.36 -17.75
C MET A 252 -21.71 -46.58 -17.41
N ASN A 253 -23.00 -46.54 -17.76
CA ASN A 253 -23.98 -47.61 -17.46
C ASN A 253 -23.99 -47.99 -15.96
N ARG A 254 -23.74 -47.04 -15.06
CA ARG A 254 -23.76 -47.22 -13.61
C ARG A 254 -25.10 -46.80 -13.04
N GLU A 255 -25.71 -47.66 -12.23
CA GLU A 255 -26.91 -47.33 -11.51
C GLU A 255 -26.57 -46.48 -10.28
N ILE A 256 -27.21 -45.33 -10.12
CA ILE A 256 -26.96 -44.34 -9.03
C ILE A 256 -28.29 -43.97 -8.35
N PRO A 257 -28.30 -43.73 -7.03
CA PRO A 257 -29.52 -43.42 -6.27
C PRO A 257 -30.01 -41.98 -6.54
N ILE A 258 -31.34 -41.81 -6.42
CA ILE A 258 -32.04 -40.53 -6.34
C ILE A 258 -32.43 -40.31 -4.90
N PHE A 259 -32.00 -39.21 -4.30
CA PHE A 259 -32.23 -38.91 -2.90
C PHE A 259 -32.73 -37.48 -2.70
N GLY A 260 -33.38 -37.22 -1.56
CA GLY A 260 -33.85 -35.88 -1.18
C GLY A 260 -32.81 -35.15 -0.36
N ASP A 261 -32.48 -33.88 -0.74
CA ASP A 261 -31.65 -33.00 0.04
C ASP A 261 -32.15 -31.53 -0.08
N GLU A 262 -32.38 -30.88 1.06
CA GLU A 262 -32.90 -29.50 1.13
C GLU A 262 -31.94 -28.45 0.54
N TYR A 263 -30.69 -28.81 0.33
CA TYR A 263 -29.68 -27.95 -0.34
C TYR A 263 -30.06 -27.63 -1.79
N VAL A 264 -30.82 -28.50 -2.45
CA VAL A 264 -31.19 -28.35 -3.86
C VAL A 264 -32.16 -27.19 -4.04
N ASP A 265 -31.75 -26.19 -4.82
CA ASP A 265 -32.62 -25.08 -5.24
C ASP A 265 -33.59 -25.56 -6.33
N MET A 266 -34.90 -25.51 -6.06
CA MET A 266 -35.97 -25.95 -6.95
C MET A 266 -36.07 -25.10 -8.24
N GLU A 267 -35.61 -23.86 -8.20
CA GLU A 267 -35.72 -22.90 -9.30
C GLU A 267 -34.44 -22.80 -10.15
N PHE A 268 -33.33 -23.31 -9.63
CA PHE A 268 -32.05 -23.26 -10.36
C PHE A 268 -31.91 -24.47 -11.31
N GLY A 269 -31.59 -24.17 -12.57
CA GLY A 269 -31.37 -25.18 -13.60
C GLY A 269 -32.64 -26.02 -13.86
N THR A 270 -32.56 -27.33 -13.54
CA THR A 270 -33.69 -28.27 -13.69
C THR A 270 -34.38 -28.58 -12.36
N GLY A 271 -33.81 -28.14 -11.20
CA GLY A 271 -34.22 -28.59 -9.88
C GLY A 271 -33.69 -29.97 -9.51
N CYS A 272 -32.87 -30.58 -10.37
CA CYS A 272 -32.15 -31.84 -10.09
C CYS A 272 -30.66 -31.58 -10.18
N VAL A 273 -29.91 -31.99 -9.17
CA VAL A 273 -28.48 -31.82 -9.08
C VAL A 273 -27.77 -33.17 -9.14
N LYS A 274 -26.88 -33.31 -10.12
CA LYS A 274 -25.95 -34.45 -10.14
C LYS A 274 -24.96 -34.29 -8.98
N VAL A 275 -24.61 -35.36 -8.33
CA VAL A 275 -23.71 -35.33 -7.18
C VAL A 275 -22.43 -36.09 -7.46
N THR A 276 -21.33 -35.33 -7.51
CA THR A 276 -19.97 -35.81 -7.78
C THR A 276 -19.08 -35.51 -6.55
N PRO A 277 -19.12 -36.33 -5.51
CA PRO A 277 -18.53 -36.00 -4.20
C PRO A 277 -17.02 -35.66 -4.23
N CYS A 278 -16.30 -36.21 -5.23
CA CYS A 278 -14.86 -35.95 -5.34
C CYS A 278 -14.49 -34.65 -6.06
N HIS A 279 -15.44 -33.93 -6.70
CA HIS A 279 -15.12 -32.83 -7.60
C HIS A 279 -15.92 -31.54 -7.39
N ASP A 280 -16.75 -31.50 -6.35
CA ASP A 280 -17.48 -30.30 -5.93
C ASP A 280 -17.62 -30.28 -4.41
N PRO A 281 -17.34 -29.14 -3.71
CA PRO A 281 -17.43 -29.04 -2.25
C PRO A 281 -18.84 -29.31 -1.71
N ASN A 282 -19.89 -28.84 -2.39
CA ASN A 282 -21.27 -29.04 -1.94
C ASN A 282 -21.70 -30.51 -2.18
N ASP A 283 -21.28 -31.08 -3.29
CA ASP A 283 -21.49 -32.49 -3.58
C ASP A 283 -20.76 -33.42 -2.59
N PHE A 284 -19.57 -32.99 -2.11
CA PHE A 284 -18.84 -33.70 -1.07
C PHE A 284 -19.63 -33.77 0.24
N GLU A 285 -20.18 -32.63 0.67
CA GLU A 285 -21.00 -32.56 1.88
C GLU A 285 -22.31 -33.38 1.74
N MET A 286 -22.99 -33.27 0.60
CA MET A 286 -24.15 -34.11 0.30
C MET A 286 -23.76 -35.59 0.28
N GLY A 287 -22.63 -35.93 -0.34
CA GLY A 287 -22.10 -37.29 -0.39
C GLY A 287 -21.83 -37.86 1.00
N GLN A 288 -21.30 -37.05 1.93
CA GLN A 288 -21.10 -37.44 3.33
C GLN A 288 -22.43 -37.68 4.06
N ARG A 289 -23.40 -36.75 3.94
CA ARG A 289 -24.71 -36.88 4.59
C ARG A 289 -25.49 -38.11 4.14
N HIS A 290 -25.34 -38.47 2.85
CA HIS A 290 -26.07 -39.58 2.23
C HIS A 290 -25.21 -40.82 2.01
N ASN A 291 -23.97 -40.82 2.54
CA ASN A 291 -23.03 -41.95 2.46
C ASN A 291 -22.82 -42.47 1.03
N LEU A 292 -22.65 -41.54 0.08
CA LEU A 292 -22.38 -41.85 -1.32
C LEU A 292 -20.95 -42.31 -1.55
N GLU A 293 -20.74 -43.12 -2.56
CA GLU A 293 -19.43 -43.53 -3.02
C GLU A 293 -18.61 -42.31 -3.49
N GLN A 294 -17.33 -42.30 -3.22
CA GLN A 294 -16.39 -41.25 -3.63
C GLN A 294 -15.54 -41.73 -4.79
N ILE A 295 -15.86 -41.30 -6.01
CA ILE A 295 -15.15 -41.67 -7.25
C ILE A 295 -14.36 -40.49 -7.77
N LEU A 296 -13.03 -40.51 -7.59
CA LEU A 296 -12.11 -39.51 -8.13
C LEU A 296 -11.86 -39.84 -9.62
N VAL A 297 -12.04 -38.88 -10.53
CA VAL A 297 -11.86 -39.08 -11.98
C VAL A 297 -10.61 -38.41 -12.55
N PHE A 298 -9.92 -37.56 -11.82
CA PHE A 298 -8.71 -36.90 -12.29
C PHE A 298 -7.47 -37.34 -11.54
N ASN A 299 -6.34 -37.34 -12.24
CA ASN A 299 -5.00 -37.38 -11.69
C ASN A 299 -4.57 -36.00 -11.21
N GLU A 300 -3.42 -35.90 -10.54
CA GLU A 300 -2.85 -34.65 -10.04
C GLU A 300 -2.50 -33.64 -11.15
N ASP A 301 -2.24 -34.10 -12.35
CA ASP A 301 -2.01 -33.25 -13.54
C ASP A 301 -3.30 -32.83 -14.25
N ALA A 302 -4.45 -33.15 -13.67
CA ALA A 302 -5.80 -32.97 -14.23
C ALA A 302 -6.06 -33.75 -15.53
N THR A 303 -5.32 -34.79 -15.80
CA THR A 303 -5.71 -35.82 -16.79
C THR A 303 -6.72 -36.78 -16.17
N VAL A 304 -7.56 -37.35 -17.00
CA VAL A 304 -8.56 -38.34 -16.57
C VAL A 304 -7.86 -39.65 -16.17
N ASN A 305 -8.23 -40.20 -15.02
CA ASN A 305 -7.69 -41.46 -14.52
C ASN A 305 -8.52 -42.67 -15.03
N ALA A 306 -8.17 -43.88 -14.55
CA ALA A 306 -8.84 -45.11 -14.95
C ALA A 306 -10.36 -45.13 -14.67
N ASN A 307 -10.87 -44.37 -13.69
CA ASN A 307 -12.31 -44.27 -13.42
C ASN A 307 -13.08 -43.52 -14.53
N GLY A 308 -12.39 -42.78 -15.39
CA GLY A 308 -12.99 -42.17 -16.57
C GLY A 308 -13.20 -43.14 -17.76
N GLY A 309 -12.81 -44.41 -17.64
CA GLY A 309 -13.00 -45.42 -18.65
C GLY A 309 -12.34 -45.05 -19.99
N LYS A 310 -13.12 -44.97 -21.07
CA LYS A 310 -12.58 -44.67 -22.42
C LYS A 310 -11.92 -43.27 -22.55
N TYR A 311 -12.06 -42.40 -21.58
CA TYR A 311 -11.47 -41.07 -21.57
C TYR A 311 -10.14 -41.00 -20.78
N GLU A 312 -9.66 -42.11 -20.24
CA GLU A 312 -8.41 -42.22 -19.50
C GLU A 312 -7.24 -41.58 -20.26
N GLY A 313 -6.45 -40.78 -19.58
CA GLY A 313 -5.29 -40.08 -20.12
C GLY A 313 -5.60 -38.77 -20.87
N MET A 314 -6.87 -38.42 -21.09
CA MET A 314 -7.23 -37.14 -21.71
C MET A 314 -7.06 -35.99 -20.75
N ASP A 315 -6.61 -34.84 -21.26
CA ASP A 315 -6.72 -33.56 -20.51
C ASP A 315 -8.20 -33.26 -20.20
N ARG A 316 -8.47 -32.67 -19.06
CA ARG A 316 -9.84 -32.34 -18.58
C ARG A 316 -10.70 -31.61 -19.62
N TYR A 317 -10.13 -30.66 -20.37
CA TYR A 317 -10.87 -29.88 -21.37
C TYR A 317 -11.08 -30.67 -22.68
N GLU A 318 -10.13 -31.52 -23.05
CA GLU A 318 -10.33 -32.46 -24.17
C GLU A 318 -11.37 -33.53 -23.80
N CYS A 319 -11.31 -34.02 -22.56
CA CYS A 319 -12.34 -34.92 -22.03
C CYS A 319 -13.73 -34.26 -22.06
N ARG A 320 -13.87 -32.99 -21.65
CA ARG A 320 -15.14 -32.23 -21.72
C ARG A 320 -15.72 -32.28 -23.13
N LYS A 321 -14.91 -32.00 -24.14
CA LYS A 321 -15.36 -32.03 -25.54
C LYS A 321 -15.79 -33.44 -25.99
N ALA A 322 -15.02 -34.45 -25.63
CA ALA A 322 -15.30 -35.84 -25.97
C ALA A 322 -16.58 -36.33 -25.28
N VAL A 323 -16.76 -36.07 -23.98
CA VAL A 323 -17.95 -36.42 -23.21
C VAL A 323 -19.21 -35.75 -23.81
N VAL A 324 -19.15 -34.45 -24.09
CA VAL A 324 -20.30 -33.73 -24.68
C VAL A 324 -20.70 -34.31 -26.01
N LYS A 325 -19.74 -34.64 -26.87
CA LYS A 325 -19.99 -35.31 -28.17
C LYS A 325 -20.66 -36.66 -27.99
N ASP A 326 -20.15 -37.48 -27.08
CA ASP A 326 -20.71 -38.81 -26.83
C ASP A 326 -22.12 -38.77 -26.21
N LEU A 327 -22.39 -37.76 -25.37
CA LEU A 327 -23.74 -37.52 -24.83
C LEU A 327 -24.71 -37.06 -25.94
N GLU A 328 -24.24 -36.28 -26.89
CA GLU A 328 -25.03 -35.83 -28.04
C GLU A 328 -25.34 -37.02 -28.97
N GLU A 329 -24.33 -37.81 -29.35
CA GLU A 329 -24.46 -38.97 -30.19
C GLU A 329 -25.34 -40.08 -29.55
N GLY A 330 -25.28 -40.22 -28.22
CA GLY A 330 -26.11 -41.13 -27.44
C GLY A 330 -27.55 -40.65 -27.18
N GLY A 331 -27.88 -39.41 -27.58
CA GLY A 331 -29.20 -38.80 -27.35
C GLY A 331 -29.47 -38.39 -25.91
N TYR A 332 -28.42 -38.27 -25.10
CA TYR A 332 -28.51 -37.86 -23.69
C TYR A 332 -28.37 -36.35 -23.50
N LEU A 333 -27.79 -35.62 -24.45
CA LEU A 333 -27.68 -34.18 -24.39
C LEU A 333 -29.00 -33.52 -24.78
N VAL A 334 -29.64 -32.79 -23.84
CA VAL A 334 -30.96 -32.20 -24.11
C VAL A 334 -30.82 -30.78 -24.69
N LYS A 335 -29.96 -29.96 -24.12
CA LYS A 335 -29.64 -28.61 -24.60
C LYS A 335 -28.35 -28.11 -24.00
N ILE A 336 -27.80 -27.03 -24.57
CA ILE A 336 -26.67 -26.26 -24.08
C ILE A 336 -27.12 -24.82 -23.96
N GLU A 337 -26.90 -24.20 -22.81
CA GLU A 337 -27.19 -22.78 -22.54
C GLU A 337 -25.91 -22.01 -22.26
N ASP A 338 -25.87 -20.75 -22.67
CA ASP A 338 -24.82 -19.83 -22.24
C ASP A 338 -25.03 -19.52 -20.75
N HIS A 339 -23.97 -19.61 -19.97
CA HIS A 339 -24.02 -19.41 -18.53
C HIS A 339 -22.73 -18.80 -18.03
N GLU A 340 -22.83 -17.65 -17.36
CA GLU A 340 -21.71 -17.05 -16.68
C GLU A 340 -21.59 -17.64 -15.26
N HIS A 341 -20.38 -18.05 -14.89
CA HIS A 341 -20.13 -18.60 -13.56
C HIS A 341 -18.74 -18.21 -13.04
N ASN A 342 -18.58 -18.24 -11.74
CA ASN A 342 -17.32 -17.98 -11.09
C ASN A 342 -16.41 -19.19 -11.17
N VAL A 343 -15.22 -18.98 -11.75
CA VAL A 343 -14.18 -20.00 -11.87
C VAL A 343 -13.05 -19.69 -10.92
N GLY A 344 -12.70 -20.64 -10.06
CA GLY A 344 -11.56 -20.52 -9.16
C GLY A 344 -10.25 -20.71 -9.92
N THR A 345 -9.29 -19.82 -9.70
CA THR A 345 -7.94 -19.86 -10.26
C THR A 345 -6.89 -19.81 -9.17
N CYS A 346 -5.75 -20.42 -9.42
CA CYS A 346 -4.61 -20.38 -8.52
C CYS A 346 -4.03 -18.96 -8.48
N TYR A 347 -3.97 -18.34 -7.32
CA TYR A 347 -3.45 -16.99 -7.12
C TYR A 347 -1.99 -16.79 -7.60
N ARG A 348 -1.25 -17.88 -7.83
CA ARG A 348 0.17 -17.83 -8.25
C ARG A 348 0.38 -17.97 -9.74
N CYS A 349 -0.30 -18.93 -10.37
CA CYS A 349 -0.08 -19.27 -11.79
C CYS A 349 -1.28 -18.95 -12.68
N GLY A 350 -2.43 -18.55 -12.10
CA GLY A 350 -3.66 -18.27 -12.84
C GLY A 350 -4.34 -19.51 -13.45
N THR A 351 -3.83 -20.72 -13.21
CA THR A 351 -4.44 -21.95 -13.71
C THR A 351 -5.74 -22.22 -12.96
N THR A 352 -6.79 -22.61 -13.67
CA THR A 352 -8.05 -23.06 -13.08
C THR A 352 -7.79 -24.21 -12.10
N VAL A 353 -8.21 -24.05 -10.85
CA VAL A 353 -8.07 -25.07 -9.81
C VAL A 353 -9.02 -26.24 -10.07
N GLU A 354 -8.63 -27.40 -9.57
CA GLU A 354 -9.44 -28.63 -9.64
C GLU A 354 -9.88 -29.00 -8.22
N PRO A 355 -11.16 -28.81 -7.85
CA PRO A 355 -11.67 -29.38 -6.63
C PRO A 355 -11.57 -30.90 -6.68
N MET A 356 -10.84 -31.49 -5.72
CA MET A 356 -10.67 -32.96 -5.68
C MET A 356 -10.44 -33.42 -4.25
N THR A 357 -10.89 -34.66 -3.97
CA THR A 357 -10.66 -35.25 -2.64
C THR A 357 -9.22 -35.76 -2.52
N SER A 358 -8.59 -35.44 -1.38
CA SER A 358 -7.22 -35.85 -1.07
C SER A 358 -7.00 -35.99 0.44
N ALA A 359 -6.06 -36.83 0.82
CA ALA A 359 -5.62 -36.98 2.20
C ALA A 359 -4.61 -35.87 2.53
N GLN A 360 -5.03 -34.89 3.28
CA GLN A 360 -4.23 -33.70 3.62
C GLN A 360 -4.20 -33.45 5.14
N TRP A 361 -3.30 -32.58 5.58
CA TRP A 361 -3.25 -32.10 6.96
C TRP A 361 -4.05 -30.81 7.10
N PHE A 362 -4.85 -30.75 8.18
CA PHE A 362 -5.76 -29.62 8.43
C PHE A 362 -5.62 -29.12 9.85
N VAL A 363 -5.87 -27.80 10.03
CA VAL A 363 -6.11 -27.16 11.31
C VAL A 363 -7.61 -26.94 11.47
N LYS A 364 -8.19 -27.41 12.60
CA LYS A 364 -9.57 -27.07 13.00
C LYS A 364 -9.66 -25.62 13.39
N MET A 365 -10.32 -24.83 12.57
CA MET A 365 -10.34 -23.37 12.76
C MET A 365 -11.38 -22.88 13.75
N ALA A 366 -12.54 -23.51 13.87
CA ALA A 366 -13.63 -23.04 14.71
C ALA A 366 -13.23 -22.77 16.19
N PRO A 367 -12.44 -23.65 16.86
CA PRO A 367 -11.98 -23.38 18.23
C PRO A 367 -10.99 -22.22 18.35
N LEU A 368 -10.21 -21.94 17.28
CA LEU A 368 -9.21 -20.87 17.23
C LEU A 368 -9.83 -19.53 16.85
N ALA A 369 -10.88 -19.55 16.02
CA ALA A 369 -11.52 -18.36 15.48
C ALA A 369 -12.22 -17.53 16.57
N LYS A 370 -12.95 -18.18 17.49
CA LYS A 370 -13.71 -17.46 18.51
C LYS A 370 -12.82 -16.58 19.41
N PRO A 371 -11.76 -17.08 20.07
CA PRO A 371 -10.86 -16.24 20.87
C PRO A 371 -10.19 -15.14 20.05
N ALA A 372 -9.88 -15.40 18.76
CA ALA A 372 -9.28 -14.43 17.86
C ALA A 372 -10.27 -13.29 17.48
N MET A 373 -11.56 -13.57 17.39
CA MET A 373 -12.59 -12.53 17.23
C MET A 373 -12.80 -11.73 18.53
N ASP A 374 -12.77 -12.41 19.68
CA ASP A 374 -13.00 -11.78 20.99
C ASP A 374 -11.97 -10.67 21.27
N VAL A 375 -10.67 -10.85 20.95
CA VAL A 375 -9.65 -9.81 21.16
C VAL A 375 -9.85 -8.58 20.31
N VAL A 376 -10.47 -8.70 19.13
CA VAL A 376 -10.83 -7.56 18.27
C VAL A 376 -12.09 -6.88 18.78
N ASN A 377 -13.13 -7.65 19.15
CA ASN A 377 -14.37 -7.13 19.71
C ASN A 377 -14.16 -6.39 21.04
N GLU A 378 -13.22 -6.86 21.86
CA GLU A 378 -12.82 -6.24 23.12
C GLU A 378 -11.89 -5.03 22.95
N GLY A 379 -11.46 -4.73 21.73
CA GLY A 379 -10.55 -3.63 21.42
C GLY A 379 -9.09 -3.84 21.86
N LYS A 380 -8.70 -5.08 22.21
CA LYS A 380 -7.31 -5.44 22.50
C LYS A 380 -6.44 -5.36 21.26
N THR A 381 -7.00 -5.67 20.09
CA THR A 381 -6.47 -5.37 18.77
C THR A 381 -7.43 -4.46 18.04
N ARG A 382 -6.97 -3.31 17.57
CA ARG A 382 -7.74 -2.37 16.75
C ARG A 382 -7.20 -2.30 15.33
N PHE A 383 -8.09 -2.15 14.35
CA PHE A 383 -7.73 -1.89 12.96
C PHE A 383 -7.80 -0.38 12.67
N VAL A 384 -6.86 0.11 11.92
CA VAL A 384 -6.86 1.48 11.39
C VAL A 384 -6.75 1.40 9.86
N PRO A 385 -7.78 1.83 9.12
CA PRO A 385 -9.09 2.32 9.59
C PRO A 385 -10.01 1.19 10.10
N ASP A 386 -10.93 1.54 10.98
CA ASP A 386 -11.82 0.60 11.69
C ASP A 386 -12.70 -0.28 10.78
N ARG A 387 -12.98 0.17 9.54
CA ARG A 387 -13.78 -0.63 8.58
C ARG A 387 -13.24 -2.04 8.35
N PHE A 388 -11.93 -2.25 8.49
CA PHE A 388 -11.29 -3.56 8.29
C PHE A 388 -11.50 -4.52 9.46
N SER A 389 -11.89 -4.05 10.64
CA SER A 389 -12.31 -4.94 11.73
C SER A 389 -13.54 -5.75 11.33
N LYS A 390 -14.51 -5.11 10.66
CA LYS A 390 -15.73 -5.79 10.16
C LYS A 390 -15.38 -6.80 9.06
N THR A 391 -14.44 -6.47 8.19
CA THR A 391 -13.95 -7.38 7.14
C THR A 391 -13.28 -8.61 7.74
N TYR A 392 -12.43 -8.41 8.74
CA TYR A 392 -11.77 -9.48 9.48
C TYR A 392 -12.79 -10.38 10.21
N LEU A 393 -13.71 -9.80 10.98
CA LEU A 393 -14.71 -10.54 11.78
C LEU A 393 -15.61 -11.38 10.87
N ARG A 394 -16.11 -10.82 9.76
CA ARG A 394 -16.95 -11.57 8.80
C ARG A 394 -16.23 -12.77 8.21
N TRP A 395 -14.93 -12.65 7.94
CA TRP A 395 -14.14 -13.77 7.42
C TRP A 395 -13.94 -14.84 8.49
N MET A 396 -13.63 -14.44 9.73
CA MET A 396 -13.41 -15.35 10.85
C MET A 396 -14.69 -16.10 11.25
N GLU A 397 -15.87 -15.49 11.13
CA GLU A 397 -17.17 -16.13 11.36
C GLU A 397 -17.45 -17.29 10.41
N ASN A 398 -16.90 -17.21 9.18
CA ASN A 398 -17.16 -18.19 8.13
C ASN A 398 -15.89 -19.00 7.78
N VAL A 399 -14.90 -19.04 8.64
CA VAL A 399 -13.65 -19.71 8.35
C VAL A 399 -13.81 -21.24 8.38
N HIS A 400 -13.36 -21.92 7.32
CA HIS A 400 -13.28 -23.37 7.23
C HIS A 400 -11.96 -23.90 7.77
N ASP A 401 -11.90 -25.22 7.97
CA ASP A 401 -10.65 -25.89 8.37
C ASP A 401 -9.54 -25.61 7.35
N TRP A 402 -8.40 -25.19 7.86
CA TRP A 402 -7.28 -24.75 7.02
C TRP A 402 -6.42 -25.94 6.58
N CYS A 403 -6.36 -26.19 5.28
CA CYS A 403 -5.42 -27.15 4.69
C CYS A 403 -3.99 -26.61 4.77
N ILE A 404 -3.13 -27.26 5.55
CA ILE A 404 -1.76 -26.80 5.84
C ILE A 404 -0.67 -27.61 5.12
N SER A 405 -0.97 -28.71 4.46
CA SER A 405 0.02 -29.49 3.72
C SER A 405 0.17 -29.03 2.28
N ARG A 406 1.41 -29.04 1.80
CA ARG A 406 1.79 -28.70 0.42
C ARG A 406 2.74 -29.76 -0.13
N GLN A 407 2.50 -30.20 -1.36
CA GLN A 407 3.31 -31.22 -2.06
C GLN A 407 4.54 -30.57 -2.73
N LEU A 408 5.27 -29.77 -1.94
CA LEU A 408 6.47 -29.07 -2.33
C LEU A 408 7.71 -29.71 -1.68
N TRP A 409 8.87 -29.37 -2.20
CA TRP A 409 10.13 -29.73 -1.56
C TRP A 409 10.70 -28.60 -0.70
N TRP A 410 10.37 -27.34 -1.06
CA TRP A 410 10.82 -26.15 -0.37
C TRP A 410 9.81 -25.71 0.69
N GLY A 411 10.21 -25.75 1.96
CA GLY A 411 9.40 -25.36 3.11
C GLY A 411 9.72 -26.18 4.35
N HIS A 412 8.96 -25.95 5.43
CA HIS A 412 9.04 -26.71 6.66
C HIS A 412 8.41 -28.09 6.47
N ARG A 413 9.18 -29.15 6.49
CA ARG A 413 8.63 -30.52 6.46
C ARG A 413 7.75 -30.77 7.66
N ILE A 414 6.59 -31.37 7.41
CA ILE A 414 5.65 -31.76 8.47
C ILE A 414 6.36 -32.73 9.43
N PRO A 415 6.34 -32.47 10.77
CA PRO A 415 7.07 -33.28 11.74
C PRO A 415 6.28 -34.54 12.15
N ALA A 416 5.79 -35.29 11.16
CA ALA A 416 5.14 -36.58 11.30
C ALA A 416 6.06 -37.68 10.73
N PHE A 417 6.25 -38.74 11.48
CA PHE A 417 7.19 -39.82 11.20
C PHE A 417 6.44 -41.17 11.17
N TYR A 418 6.58 -41.91 10.10
CA TYR A 418 5.89 -43.18 9.85
C TYR A 418 6.89 -44.32 10.01
N CYS A 419 6.52 -45.33 10.80
CA CYS A 419 7.27 -46.59 10.91
C CYS A 419 6.79 -47.57 9.85
N ASP A 420 7.64 -47.91 8.92
CA ASP A 420 7.33 -48.88 7.87
C ASP A 420 7.22 -50.32 8.37
N ASP A 421 7.74 -50.64 9.58
CA ASP A 421 7.64 -51.97 10.19
C ASP A 421 6.25 -52.21 10.81
N CYS A 422 5.58 -51.22 11.40
CA CYS A 422 4.32 -51.43 12.11
C CYS A 422 3.19 -50.45 11.73
N GLY A 423 3.45 -49.52 10.83
CA GLY A 423 2.47 -48.53 10.39
C GLY A 423 2.18 -47.41 11.41
N GLU A 424 2.88 -47.34 12.54
CA GLU A 424 2.66 -46.28 13.53
C GLU A 424 3.11 -44.94 13.03
N MET A 425 2.34 -43.91 13.31
CA MET A 425 2.68 -42.51 13.03
C MET A 425 3.00 -41.80 14.33
N THR A 426 4.16 -41.15 14.38
CA THR A 426 4.64 -40.36 15.52
C THR A 426 4.81 -38.92 15.12
N VAL A 427 4.18 -38.01 15.86
CA VAL A 427 4.36 -36.55 15.68
C VAL A 427 5.32 -36.05 16.75
N SER A 428 6.44 -35.43 16.35
CA SER A 428 7.54 -35.10 17.28
C SER A 428 8.19 -33.77 16.95
N LYS A 429 8.63 -33.05 18.00
CA LYS A 429 9.42 -31.80 17.89
C LYS A 429 10.84 -32.05 17.36
N THR A 430 11.34 -33.27 17.57
CA THR A 430 12.67 -33.71 17.13
C THR A 430 12.54 -34.87 16.15
N ASP A 431 13.58 -35.10 15.38
CA ASP A 431 13.61 -36.22 14.45
C ASP A 431 13.51 -37.55 15.17
N VAL A 432 12.69 -38.46 14.64
CA VAL A 432 12.47 -39.81 15.18
C VAL A 432 13.26 -40.80 14.36
N HIS A 433 14.14 -41.55 15.02
CA HIS A 433 14.97 -42.56 14.38
C HIS A 433 14.59 -43.99 14.78
N THR A 434 13.78 -44.15 15.83
CA THR A 434 13.30 -45.42 16.32
C THR A 434 11.81 -45.31 16.66
N CYS A 435 11.02 -46.26 16.21
CA CYS A 435 9.59 -46.28 16.49
C CYS A 435 9.32 -46.49 17.99
N PRO A 436 8.56 -45.60 18.64
CA PRO A 436 8.26 -45.73 20.07
C PRO A 436 7.36 -46.94 20.38
N LYS A 437 6.67 -47.49 19.39
CA LYS A 437 5.73 -48.61 19.55
C LYS A 437 6.38 -49.97 19.35
N CYS A 438 7.16 -50.15 18.30
CA CYS A 438 7.72 -51.47 17.95
C CYS A 438 9.25 -51.55 18.05
N GLY A 439 9.94 -50.42 18.26
CA GLY A 439 11.41 -50.37 18.28
C GLY A 439 12.06 -50.46 16.88
N GLY A 440 11.28 -50.49 15.81
CA GLY A 440 11.80 -50.52 14.44
C GLY A 440 12.52 -49.25 14.06
N THR A 441 13.47 -49.35 13.13
CA THR A 441 14.32 -48.22 12.67
C THR A 441 14.02 -47.75 11.26
N HIS A 442 13.09 -48.39 10.57
CA HIS A 442 12.63 -47.94 9.23
C HIS A 442 11.61 -46.83 9.39
N ILE A 443 12.14 -45.64 9.64
CA ILE A 443 11.34 -44.44 9.87
C ILE A 443 11.46 -43.52 8.64
N ARG A 444 10.33 -43.10 8.08
CA ARG A 444 10.28 -42.06 7.07
C ARG A 444 9.48 -40.85 7.58
N GLN A 445 9.99 -39.67 7.33
CA GLN A 445 9.25 -38.44 7.63
C GLN A 445 8.24 -38.14 6.52
N GLU A 446 7.12 -37.52 6.88
CA GLU A 446 6.16 -36.97 5.92
C GLU A 446 6.88 -36.17 4.83
N GLU A 447 6.49 -36.36 3.57
CA GLU A 447 7.15 -35.71 2.44
C GLU A 447 6.65 -34.30 2.21
N ASP A 448 5.39 -34.05 2.57
CA ASP A 448 4.77 -32.75 2.44
C ASP A 448 5.41 -31.72 3.37
N VAL A 449 5.38 -30.48 2.94
CA VAL A 449 5.78 -29.32 3.74
C VAL A 449 4.55 -28.55 4.20
N LEU A 450 4.73 -27.70 5.19
CA LEU A 450 3.69 -26.81 5.68
C LEU A 450 3.48 -25.63 4.72
N ASP A 451 2.24 -25.16 4.66
CA ASP A 451 1.89 -23.87 4.06
C ASP A 451 2.78 -22.75 4.61
N THR A 452 3.28 -21.87 3.74
CA THR A 452 4.15 -20.74 4.12
C THR A 452 3.51 -19.87 5.20
N TRP A 453 2.19 -19.72 5.17
CA TRP A 453 1.44 -18.94 6.14
C TRP A 453 1.42 -19.55 7.55
N PHE A 454 1.77 -20.83 7.69
CA PHE A 454 1.90 -21.47 8.99
C PHE A 454 3.08 -20.90 9.78
N SER A 455 4.23 -20.77 9.15
CA SER A 455 5.42 -20.16 9.80
C SER A 455 5.28 -18.65 9.91
N SER A 456 4.73 -17.99 8.88
CA SER A 456 4.52 -16.53 8.86
C SER A 456 3.54 -16.07 9.95
N ALA A 457 2.59 -16.92 10.35
CA ALA A 457 1.68 -16.66 11.47
C ALA A 457 2.35 -16.53 12.84
N LEU A 458 3.55 -17.06 12.98
CA LEU A 458 4.30 -17.06 14.23
C LEU A 458 5.26 -15.87 14.34
N TRP A 459 5.39 -15.08 13.29
CA TRP A 459 6.38 -14.02 13.12
C TRP A 459 6.51 -13.06 14.31
N PRO A 460 5.43 -12.56 14.93
CA PRO A 460 5.54 -11.62 16.05
C PRO A 460 6.24 -12.16 17.29
N PHE A 461 6.27 -13.47 17.48
CA PHE A 461 6.87 -14.10 18.68
C PHE A 461 8.00 -15.08 18.35
N SER A 462 7.97 -15.76 17.22
CA SER A 462 9.06 -16.64 16.82
C SER A 462 10.36 -15.87 16.56
N THR A 463 10.27 -14.64 16.04
CA THR A 463 11.42 -13.75 15.81
C THR A 463 12.08 -13.30 17.11
N LEU A 464 11.33 -13.27 18.21
CA LEU A 464 11.80 -12.88 19.53
C LEU A 464 12.27 -14.07 20.38
N GLY A 465 12.34 -15.27 19.78
CA GLY A 465 12.93 -16.46 20.38
C GLY A 465 11.96 -17.48 20.94
N TRP A 466 10.64 -17.27 20.87
CA TRP A 466 9.67 -18.30 21.25
C TRP A 466 9.94 -19.62 20.48
N PRO A 467 9.86 -20.80 21.11
CA PRO A 467 9.22 -21.13 22.40
C PRO A 467 10.09 -20.94 23.65
N ASP A 468 11.32 -20.46 23.50
CA ASP A 468 12.15 -20.16 24.66
C ASP A 468 11.66 -18.87 25.34
N LYS A 469 11.82 -18.78 26.64
CA LYS A 469 11.52 -17.57 27.42
C LYS A 469 12.70 -16.61 27.35
N THR A 470 12.73 -15.76 26.35
CA THR A 470 13.78 -14.75 26.17
C THR A 470 13.37 -13.42 26.81
N LYS A 471 14.37 -12.62 27.16
CA LYS A 471 14.14 -11.25 27.68
C LYS A 471 13.52 -10.35 26.61
N GLU A 472 13.89 -10.58 25.35
CA GLU A 472 13.35 -9.90 24.19
C GLU A 472 11.87 -10.17 24.01
N LEU A 473 11.45 -11.44 24.15
CA LEU A 473 10.05 -11.82 24.08
C LEU A 473 9.23 -11.14 25.19
N ASP A 474 9.72 -11.17 26.42
CA ASP A 474 9.04 -10.56 27.57
C ASP A 474 8.93 -9.03 27.45
N TYR A 475 9.86 -8.38 26.74
CA TYR A 475 9.91 -6.91 26.65
C TYR A 475 9.26 -6.37 25.38
N PHE A 476 9.49 -6.97 24.22
CA PHE A 476 9.04 -6.45 22.92
C PHE A 476 7.73 -7.04 22.42
N TYR A 477 7.23 -8.13 22.99
CA TYR A 477 5.91 -8.69 22.69
C TYR A 477 4.87 -8.16 23.70
N PRO A 478 3.65 -7.85 23.30
CA PRO A 478 3.13 -7.84 21.92
C PRO A 478 3.67 -6.68 21.07
N THR A 479 3.71 -6.90 19.76
CA THR A 479 4.04 -5.88 18.75
C THR A 479 3.13 -4.65 18.93
N SER A 480 3.70 -3.44 18.87
CA SER A 480 2.93 -2.21 19.10
C SER A 480 1.99 -1.90 17.92
N THR A 481 2.53 -2.00 16.73
CA THR A 481 1.80 -1.77 15.48
C THR A 481 2.25 -2.79 14.44
N LEU A 482 1.29 -3.41 13.77
CA LEU A 482 1.50 -4.14 12.52
C LEU A 482 1.09 -3.22 11.37
N VAL A 483 1.93 -3.09 10.36
CA VAL A 483 1.62 -2.35 9.12
C VAL A 483 1.56 -3.34 7.98
N THR A 484 0.51 -3.29 7.16
CA THR A 484 0.35 -4.20 6.02
C THR A 484 -0.72 -3.73 5.06
N GLY A 485 -0.70 -4.25 3.83
CA GLY A 485 -1.78 -4.06 2.87
C GLY A 485 -3.06 -4.81 3.24
N TYR A 486 -4.21 -4.30 2.77
CA TYR A 486 -5.50 -4.94 3.02
C TYR A 486 -5.65 -6.31 2.36
N ASP A 487 -4.87 -6.60 1.34
CA ASP A 487 -4.92 -7.83 0.54
C ASP A 487 -4.41 -9.06 1.28
N ILE A 488 -3.64 -8.90 2.37
CA ILE A 488 -3.15 -10.02 3.18
C ILE A 488 -3.74 -10.08 4.60
N ILE A 489 -4.89 -9.43 4.84
CA ILE A 489 -5.58 -9.52 6.14
C ILE A 489 -5.91 -10.97 6.47
N PHE A 490 -6.44 -11.74 5.53
CA PHE A 490 -6.84 -13.13 5.75
C PHE A 490 -5.66 -14.10 5.74
N PHE A 491 -4.67 -13.81 4.89
CA PHE A 491 -3.50 -14.65 4.78
C PHE A 491 -2.57 -14.56 5.99
N TRP A 492 -2.39 -13.34 6.50
CA TRP A 492 -1.35 -13.08 7.49
C TRP A 492 -1.90 -12.54 8.81
N VAL A 493 -2.64 -11.44 8.78
CA VAL A 493 -3.12 -10.78 10.01
C VAL A 493 -3.99 -11.71 10.85
N ALA A 494 -5.00 -12.33 10.24
CA ALA A 494 -5.90 -13.25 10.93
C ALA A 494 -5.15 -14.44 11.52
N ARG A 495 -4.20 -14.99 10.75
CA ARG A 495 -3.40 -16.14 11.20
C ARG A 495 -2.45 -15.78 12.34
N MET A 496 -1.85 -14.60 12.33
CA MET A 496 -1.06 -14.12 13.46
C MET A 496 -1.91 -13.93 14.71
N ILE A 497 -3.13 -13.38 14.58
CA ILE A 497 -4.01 -13.13 15.73
C ILE A 497 -4.37 -14.45 16.41
N PHE A 498 -4.91 -15.45 15.69
CA PHE A 498 -5.27 -16.70 16.34
C PHE A 498 -4.05 -17.47 16.87
N SER A 499 -2.90 -17.40 16.17
CA SER A 499 -1.68 -18.05 16.65
C SER A 499 -1.12 -17.38 17.93
N GLY A 500 -1.12 -16.05 17.98
CA GLY A 500 -0.71 -15.31 19.18
C GLY A 500 -1.62 -15.61 20.36
N VAL A 501 -2.92 -15.55 20.17
CA VAL A 501 -3.90 -15.86 21.23
C VAL A 501 -3.74 -17.31 21.72
N GLU A 502 -3.55 -18.27 20.81
CA GLU A 502 -3.44 -19.69 21.16
C GLU A 502 -2.13 -20.02 21.89
N HIS A 503 -1.01 -19.46 21.45
CA HIS A 503 0.32 -19.88 21.92
C HIS A 503 0.91 -18.93 22.99
N MET A 504 0.56 -17.64 22.94
CA MET A 504 1.04 -16.63 23.85
C MET A 504 0.01 -16.24 24.93
N GLY A 505 -1.26 -16.59 24.73
CA GLY A 505 -2.36 -16.23 25.63
C GLY A 505 -2.82 -14.77 25.52
N GLU A 506 -2.28 -14.02 24.57
CA GLU A 506 -2.65 -12.63 24.28
C GLU A 506 -2.47 -12.31 22.78
N THR A 507 -3.09 -11.20 22.34
CA THR A 507 -3.01 -10.74 20.97
C THR A 507 -1.57 -10.39 20.57
N PRO A 508 -1.14 -10.70 19.33
CA PRO A 508 0.23 -10.44 18.89
C PRO A 508 0.55 -8.97 18.63
N PHE A 509 -0.45 -8.10 18.48
CA PHE A 509 -0.28 -6.67 18.24
C PHE A 509 -1.49 -5.85 18.71
N LYS A 510 -1.21 -4.61 19.14
CA LYS A 510 -2.22 -3.68 19.65
C LYS A 510 -2.98 -2.96 18.53
N THR A 511 -2.28 -2.60 17.47
CA THR A 511 -2.85 -1.89 16.31
C THR A 511 -2.45 -2.57 15.02
N VAL A 512 -3.40 -2.74 14.12
CA VAL A 512 -3.18 -3.15 12.73
C VAL A 512 -3.45 -1.93 11.85
N TYR A 513 -2.37 -1.34 11.35
CA TYR A 513 -2.44 -0.23 10.42
C TYR A 513 -2.46 -0.75 8.99
N ILE A 514 -3.62 -0.58 8.34
CA ILE A 514 -3.85 -1.08 6.98
C ILE A 514 -3.64 0.05 5.99
N HIS A 515 -2.80 -0.20 5.00
CA HIS A 515 -2.63 0.66 3.82
C HIS A 515 -3.27 0.04 2.58
N GLY A 516 -3.48 0.86 1.55
CA GLY A 516 -3.95 0.41 0.24
C GLY A 516 -2.81 -0.05 -0.67
N LEU A 517 -3.14 -0.39 -1.90
CA LEU A 517 -2.18 -0.81 -2.91
C LEU A 517 -1.65 0.40 -3.70
N VAL A 518 -0.42 0.28 -4.20
CA VAL A 518 0.15 1.26 -5.12
C VAL A 518 -0.30 0.92 -6.54
N ARG A 519 -0.93 1.89 -7.20
CA ARG A 519 -1.43 1.81 -8.57
C ARG A 519 -0.67 2.77 -9.47
N ASP A 520 -0.67 2.50 -10.76
CA ASP A 520 -0.11 3.42 -11.75
C ASP A 520 -0.93 4.72 -11.86
N ALA A 521 -0.45 5.68 -12.64
CA ALA A 521 -1.11 6.97 -12.84
C ALA A 521 -2.55 6.84 -13.36
N GLN A 522 -2.88 5.76 -14.09
CA GLN A 522 -4.21 5.44 -14.61
C GLN A 522 -5.09 4.68 -13.59
N GLY A 523 -4.56 4.35 -12.42
CA GLY A 523 -5.27 3.61 -11.39
C GLY A 523 -5.29 2.10 -11.57
N ARG A 524 -4.47 1.54 -12.47
CA ARG A 524 -4.36 0.08 -12.69
C ARG A 524 -3.37 -0.52 -11.68
N LYS A 525 -3.62 -1.75 -11.28
CA LYS A 525 -2.68 -2.51 -10.43
C LYS A 525 -1.34 -2.63 -11.15
N MET A 526 -0.25 -2.31 -10.44
CA MET A 526 1.10 -2.52 -10.98
C MET A 526 1.44 -4.01 -11.02
N SER A 527 1.88 -4.49 -12.17
CA SER A 527 2.34 -5.87 -12.34
C SER A 527 3.42 -5.99 -13.40
N LYS A 528 4.25 -7.03 -13.30
CA LYS A 528 5.28 -7.32 -14.30
C LYS A 528 4.66 -7.70 -15.65
N SER A 529 3.50 -8.37 -15.64
CA SER A 529 2.79 -8.78 -16.85
C SER A 529 2.21 -7.60 -17.65
N LEU A 530 1.80 -6.52 -16.97
CA LEU A 530 1.31 -5.31 -17.62
C LEU A 530 2.44 -4.35 -18.03
N GLY A 531 3.70 -4.62 -17.62
CA GLY A 531 4.85 -3.76 -17.92
C GLY A 531 4.78 -2.37 -17.27
N ASN A 532 3.89 -2.16 -16.29
CA ASN A 532 3.70 -0.89 -15.57
C ASN A 532 4.32 -0.90 -14.17
N GLY A 533 5.08 -1.94 -13.83
CA GLY A 533 5.82 -2.02 -12.56
C GLY A 533 7.01 -1.07 -12.55
N VAL A 534 7.14 -0.27 -11.50
CA VAL A 534 8.25 0.65 -11.28
C VAL A 534 9.20 0.08 -10.23
N ASP A 535 10.50 0.02 -10.55
CA ASP A 535 11.53 -0.40 -9.58
C ASP A 535 11.84 0.79 -8.65
N PRO A 536 11.68 0.65 -7.32
CA PRO A 536 12.02 1.70 -6.37
C PRO A 536 13.47 2.18 -6.48
N LEU A 537 14.41 1.29 -6.81
CA LEU A 537 15.83 1.66 -6.95
C LEU A 537 16.07 2.60 -8.12
N GLU A 538 15.36 2.42 -9.23
CA GLU A 538 15.47 3.33 -10.39
C GLU A 538 15.00 4.74 -10.03
N VAL A 539 13.90 4.82 -9.25
CA VAL A 539 13.38 6.09 -8.74
C VAL A 539 14.35 6.74 -7.75
N ILE A 540 14.93 5.96 -6.84
CA ILE A 540 15.94 6.44 -5.88
C ILE A 540 17.19 6.94 -6.64
N ASP A 541 17.64 6.21 -7.64
CA ASP A 541 18.80 6.62 -8.45
C ASP A 541 18.57 7.94 -9.19
N GLN A 542 17.36 8.18 -9.64
CA GLN A 542 17.00 9.39 -10.40
C GLN A 542 16.68 10.59 -9.49
N TYR A 543 15.98 10.39 -8.38
CA TYR A 543 15.42 11.48 -7.58
C TYR A 543 15.92 11.54 -6.14
N GLY A 544 16.54 10.46 -5.63
CA GLY A 544 16.91 10.27 -4.23
C GLY A 544 15.85 9.56 -3.41
N ALA A 545 16.27 8.92 -2.32
CA ALA A 545 15.38 8.17 -1.44
C ALA A 545 14.36 9.08 -0.72
N ASP A 546 14.77 10.26 -0.29
CA ASP A 546 13.87 11.21 0.39
C ASP A 546 12.71 11.67 -0.49
N ALA A 547 12.96 11.91 -1.78
CA ALA A 547 11.91 12.29 -2.71
C ALA A 547 10.87 11.16 -2.90
N LEU A 548 11.33 9.92 -3.01
CA LEU A 548 10.46 8.76 -3.09
C LEU A 548 9.65 8.59 -1.80
N ARG A 549 10.31 8.57 -0.64
CA ARG A 549 9.67 8.39 0.67
C ARG A 549 8.60 9.45 0.93
N PHE A 550 8.91 10.71 0.67
CA PHE A 550 7.96 11.80 0.86
C PHE A 550 6.75 11.71 -0.09
N THR A 551 6.97 11.29 -1.34
CA THR A 551 5.89 11.01 -2.29
C THR A 551 4.97 9.91 -1.79
N LEU A 552 5.54 8.82 -1.28
CA LEU A 552 4.78 7.70 -0.73
C LEU A 552 4.01 8.11 0.52
N ALA A 553 4.63 8.89 1.41
CA ALA A 553 3.98 9.37 2.63
C ALA A 553 2.82 10.34 2.33
N THR A 554 3.04 11.36 1.49
CA THR A 554 2.00 12.35 1.13
C THR A 554 0.85 11.74 0.33
N GLY A 555 1.09 10.63 -0.37
CA GLY A 555 0.05 9.88 -1.08
C GLY A 555 -0.80 9.00 -0.19
N ASN A 556 -0.40 8.80 1.06
CA ASN A 556 -1.05 7.87 1.97
C ASN A 556 -2.35 8.44 2.55
N SER A 557 -3.38 7.61 2.47
CA SER A 557 -4.63 7.74 3.23
C SER A 557 -4.97 6.35 3.76
N PRO A 558 -5.19 6.15 5.06
CA PRO A 558 -5.35 4.82 5.65
C PRO A 558 -6.37 3.95 4.92
N GLY A 559 -5.95 2.77 4.50
CA GLY A 559 -6.78 1.77 3.81
C GLY A 559 -7.20 2.10 2.38
N ASN A 560 -6.71 3.18 1.79
CA ASN A 560 -7.03 3.57 0.42
C ASN A 560 -5.83 3.35 -0.52
N ASP A 561 -6.13 2.98 -1.77
CA ASP A 561 -5.11 2.82 -2.81
C ASP A 561 -4.47 4.17 -3.15
N MET A 562 -3.19 4.12 -3.47
CA MET A 562 -2.39 5.28 -3.85
C MET A 562 -2.04 5.22 -5.34
N ARG A 563 -2.18 6.35 -6.04
CA ARG A 563 -1.68 6.50 -7.42
C ARG A 563 -0.25 7.05 -7.39
N PHE A 564 0.64 6.34 -8.02
CA PHE A 564 2.05 6.73 -8.18
C PHE A 564 2.28 7.32 -9.58
N SER A 565 3.01 8.43 -9.64
CA SER A 565 3.46 9.02 -10.90
C SER A 565 4.78 9.77 -10.71
N ASP A 566 5.54 9.90 -11.79
CA ASP A 566 6.83 10.61 -11.79
C ASP A 566 6.70 12.10 -11.44
N GLU A 567 5.59 12.75 -11.85
CA GLU A 567 5.33 14.16 -11.53
C GLU A 567 5.25 14.40 -10.02
N ARG A 568 4.68 13.45 -9.28
CA ARG A 568 4.62 13.54 -7.81
C ARG A 568 5.99 13.41 -7.18
N VAL A 569 6.84 12.52 -7.70
CA VAL A 569 8.23 12.38 -7.23
C VAL A 569 9.04 13.63 -7.55
N GLN A 570 8.82 14.21 -8.72
CA GLN A 570 9.44 15.48 -9.12
C GLN A 570 9.03 16.64 -8.19
N ALA A 571 7.74 16.71 -7.80
CA ALA A 571 7.27 17.70 -6.83
C ALA A 571 7.98 17.52 -5.46
N SER A 572 8.12 16.28 -4.98
CA SER A 572 8.86 15.98 -3.75
C SER A 572 10.34 16.35 -3.86
N ARG A 573 10.97 16.12 -5.01
CA ARG A 573 12.36 16.58 -5.26
C ARG A 573 12.45 18.10 -5.25
N ASN A 574 11.49 18.81 -5.81
CA ASN A 574 11.45 20.27 -5.76
C ASN A 574 11.33 20.77 -4.31
N PHE A 575 10.60 20.07 -3.48
CA PHE A 575 10.54 20.34 -2.05
C PHE A 575 11.91 20.13 -1.38
N CYS A 576 12.64 19.06 -1.68
CA CYS A 576 14.03 18.88 -1.23
C CYS A 576 14.90 20.09 -1.62
N ASN A 577 14.81 20.53 -2.88
CA ASN A 577 15.59 21.68 -3.37
C ASN A 577 15.21 22.99 -2.66
N LYS A 578 13.93 23.18 -2.36
CA LYS A 578 13.44 24.36 -1.61
C LYS A 578 14.02 24.40 -0.20
N ILE A 579 13.94 23.29 0.53
CA ILE A 579 14.49 23.16 1.89
C ILE A 579 16.01 23.38 1.85
N TRP A 580 16.69 22.75 0.90
CA TRP A 580 18.14 22.89 0.78
C TRP A 580 18.58 24.32 0.56
N ASN A 581 17.95 25.02 -0.38
CA ASN A 581 18.28 26.42 -0.67
C ASN A 581 18.00 27.34 0.51
N ALA A 582 16.89 27.14 1.22
CA ALA A 582 16.57 27.88 2.44
C ALA A 582 17.61 27.64 3.53
N SER A 583 17.95 26.37 3.77
CA SER A 583 18.96 25.99 4.79
C SER A 583 20.34 26.53 4.47
N ARG A 584 20.75 26.46 3.20
CA ARG A 584 22.01 27.04 2.74
C ARG A 584 22.04 28.56 2.92
N PHE A 585 20.95 29.23 2.55
CA PHE A 585 20.84 30.69 2.77
C PHE A 585 20.99 31.06 4.25
N ILE A 586 20.31 30.33 5.15
CA ILE A 586 20.42 30.55 6.59
C ILE A 586 21.86 30.31 7.05
N GLN A 587 22.46 29.18 6.73
CA GLN A 587 23.81 28.82 7.13
C GLN A 587 24.85 29.87 6.73
N MET A 588 24.73 30.42 5.52
CA MET A 588 25.65 31.46 5.01
C MET A 588 25.54 32.79 5.76
N ASN A 589 24.43 33.04 6.44
CA ASN A 589 24.17 34.28 7.17
C ASN A 589 24.30 34.11 8.69
N LEU A 590 24.73 32.93 9.19
CA LEU A 590 24.95 32.70 10.61
C LEU A 590 26.30 33.28 11.08
N THR A 591 26.25 34.11 12.11
CA THR A 591 27.41 34.60 12.84
C THR A 591 27.46 34.14 14.30
N ILE A 592 26.39 33.50 14.79
CA ILE A 592 26.28 32.94 16.14
C ILE A 592 27.15 31.70 16.31
N ASP A 593 27.43 31.33 17.58
CA ASP A 593 28.17 30.09 17.91
C ASP A 593 27.48 28.85 17.32
N LYS A 594 28.22 28.10 16.53
CA LYS A 594 27.70 26.93 15.82
C LYS A 594 27.88 25.61 16.58
N ASP A 595 28.55 25.63 17.72
CA ASP A 595 28.89 24.42 18.46
C ASP A 595 27.90 24.13 19.61
N LYS A 596 26.82 24.90 19.71
CA LYS A 596 25.80 24.74 20.74
C LYS A 596 24.39 24.84 20.14
N ALA A 597 23.47 24.01 20.64
CA ALA A 597 22.06 24.15 20.29
C ALA A 597 21.53 25.54 20.63
N VAL A 598 20.72 26.09 19.75
CA VAL A 598 20.18 27.43 19.89
C VAL A 598 18.93 27.39 20.76
N GLN A 599 18.88 28.31 21.71
CA GLN A 599 17.68 28.59 22.50
C GLN A 599 16.98 29.83 21.96
N LEU A 600 15.66 29.85 22.06
CA LEU A 600 14.87 31.03 21.70
C LEU A 600 15.28 32.24 22.55
N PRO A 601 15.46 33.42 21.93
CA PRO A 601 15.70 34.65 22.69
C PRO A 601 14.47 35.02 23.53
N ALA A 602 14.72 35.68 24.67
CA ALA A 602 13.65 36.14 25.54
C ALA A 602 12.80 37.26 24.91
N ASP A 603 13.41 38.07 24.05
CA ASP A 603 12.76 39.18 23.33
C ASP A 603 12.56 38.81 21.88
N LEU A 604 11.30 38.51 21.53
CA LEU A 604 10.87 38.12 20.19
C LEU A 604 10.11 39.26 19.53
N ALA A 605 10.49 39.62 18.31
CA ALA A 605 9.74 40.56 17.48
C ALA A 605 8.37 39.96 17.05
N LEU A 606 7.49 40.78 16.46
CA LEU A 606 6.16 40.37 16.02
C LEU A 606 6.21 39.13 15.09
N GLU A 607 7.04 39.21 14.05
CA GLU A 607 7.23 38.12 13.08
C GLU A 607 7.90 36.89 13.69
N ASP A 608 8.77 37.07 14.70
CA ASP A 608 9.42 35.97 15.42
C ASP A 608 8.39 35.19 16.24
N LYS A 609 7.53 35.90 16.97
CA LYS A 609 6.42 35.28 17.73
C LYS A 609 5.46 34.52 16.79
N TRP A 610 5.13 35.14 15.66
CA TRP A 610 4.28 34.51 14.66
C TRP A 610 4.83 33.16 14.18
N ILE A 611 6.08 33.12 13.71
CA ILE A 611 6.64 31.86 13.16
C ILE A 611 6.86 30.81 14.23
N VAL A 612 7.27 31.22 15.45
CA VAL A 612 7.42 30.31 16.59
C VAL A 612 6.08 29.72 16.99
N SER A 613 5.01 30.50 17.01
CA SER A 613 3.66 30.04 17.34
C SER A 613 3.12 29.08 16.27
N LYS A 614 3.31 29.41 14.98
CA LYS A 614 2.97 28.51 13.86
C LYS A 614 3.75 27.19 13.92
N PHE A 615 5.04 27.25 14.25
CA PHE A 615 5.86 26.05 14.44
C PHE A 615 5.38 25.22 15.64
N ASN A 616 5.07 25.86 16.75
CA ASN A 616 4.55 25.20 17.95
C ASN A 616 3.23 24.46 17.67
N THR A 617 2.32 25.08 16.91
CA THR A 617 1.09 24.45 16.43
C THR A 617 1.38 23.26 15.49
N LEU A 618 2.37 23.40 14.61
CA LEU A 618 2.81 22.31 13.72
C LEU A 618 3.30 21.10 14.52
N VAL A 619 4.06 21.31 15.60
CA VAL A 619 4.54 20.22 16.47
C VAL A 619 3.37 19.41 17.02
N ALA A 620 2.35 20.09 17.55
CA ALA A 620 1.16 19.43 18.08
C ALA A 620 0.39 18.67 16.98
N ASP A 621 0.21 19.31 15.82
CA ASP A 621 -0.55 18.74 14.70
C ASP A 621 0.15 17.53 14.08
N VAL A 622 1.44 17.61 13.82
CA VAL A 622 2.23 16.50 13.24
C VAL A 622 2.25 15.32 14.20
N THR A 623 2.51 15.56 15.48
CA THR A 623 2.54 14.52 16.51
C THR A 623 1.19 13.81 16.59
N ARG A 624 0.09 14.57 16.67
CA ARG A 624 -1.26 14.02 16.71
C ARG A 624 -1.59 13.19 15.48
N ASN A 625 -1.27 13.68 14.28
CA ASN A 625 -1.55 12.98 13.03
C ASN A 625 -0.75 11.67 12.93
N ILE A 626 0.52 11.65 13.35
CA ILE A 626 1.32 10.41 13.38
C ILE A 626 0.72 9.42 14.38
N ASP A 627 0.34 9.86 15.59
CA ASP A 627 -0.27 9.00 16.60
C ASP A 627 -1.66 8.46 16.17
N GLN A 628 -2.34 9.16 15.27
CA GLN A 628 -3.59 8.72 14.64
C GLN A 628 -3.40 7.94 13.34
N TYR A 629 -2.16 7.69 12.94
CA TYR A 629 -1.80 7.04 11.65
C TYR A 629 -2.20 7.82 10.40
N GLU A 630 -2.43 9.13 10.51
CA GLU A 630 -2.72 10.05 9.41
C GLU A 630 -1.40 10.63 8.85
N LEU A 631 -0.51 9.74 8.41
CA LEU A 631 0.86 10.10 8.00
C LEU A 631 0.89 11.05 6.80
N GLY A 632 -0.06 10.91 5.87
CA GLY A 632 -0.20 11.81 4.72
C GLY A 632 -0.56 13.23 5.14
N LEU A 633 -1.43 13.39 6.14
CA LEU A 633 -1.78 14.71 6.68
C LEU A 633 -0.59 15.34 7.42
N ALA A 634 0.17 14.55 8.19
CA ALA A 634 1.38 15.02 8.84
C ALA A 634 2.40 15.54 7.81
N ALA A 635 2.65 14.78 6.75
CA ALA A 635 3.56 15.18 5.66
C ALA A 635 3.09 16.46 4.95
N SER A 636 1.78 16.60 4.67
CA SER A 636 1.22 17.81 4.03
C SER A 636 1.39 19.04 4.90
N LYS A 637 1.10 18.94 6.20
CA LYS A 637 1.28 20.06 7.13
C LYS A 637 2.75 20.51 7.24
N LEU A 638 3.68 19.56 7.22
CA LEU A 638 5.12 19.85 7.17
C LEU A 638 5.50 20.60 5.90
N ASN A 639 5.00 20.12 4.75
CA ASN A 639 5.24 20.77 3.46
C ASN A 639 4.73 22.20 3.45
N ASP A 640 3.48 22.42 3.85
CA ASP A 640 2.82 23.72 3.82
C ASP A 640 3.53 24.71 4.76
N PHE A 641 3.86 24.28 5.98
CA PHE A 641 4.58 25.14 6.92
C PHE A 641 5.97 25.53 6.39
N ILE A 642 6.76 24.55 5.94
CA ILE A 642 8.12 24.81 5.47
C ILE A 642 8.11 25.67 4.20
N TRP A 643 7.25 25.35 3.25
CA TRP A 643 7.19 26.05 1.99
C TRP A 643 6.63 27.46 2.15
N GLU A 644 5.41 27.56 2.67
CA GLU A 644 4.67 28.83 2.73
C GLU A 644 5.09 29.69 3.91
N ASN A 645 4.93 29.21 5.16
CA ASN A 645 5.14 30.05 6.33
C ASN A 645 6.61 30.37 6.51
N PHE A 646 7.47 29.35 6.46
CA PHE A 646 8.89 29.54 6.75
C PHE A 646 9.66 30.14 5.56
N CYS A 647 9.62 29.49 4.38
CA CYS A 647 10.43 29.90 3.23
C CYS A 647 9.89 31.16 2.55
N ASP A 648 8.58 31.21 2.23
CA ASP A 648 8.02 32.29 1.41
C ASP A 648 7.73 33.55 2.21
N TRP A 649 7.50 33.42 3.54
CA TRP A 649 7.23 34.56 4.39
C TRP A 649 8.34 34.85 5.39
N TYR A 650 8.60 33.96 6.36
CA TYR A 650 9.49 34.31 7.47
C TYR A 650 10.92 34.62 7.02
N ILE A 651 11.50 33.79 6.15
CA ILE A 651 12.85 34.05 5.65
C ILE A 651 12.92 35.38 4.89
N GLU A 652 11.89 35.69 4.08
CA GLU A 652 11.85 36.93 3.32
C GLU A 652 11.76 38.18 4.24
N ILE A 653 10.98 38.09 5.32
CA ILE A 653 10.89 39.13 6.33
C ILE A 653 12.23 39.27 7.08
N ALA A 654 12.82 38.16 7.49
CA ALA A 654 14.05 38.09 8.26
C ALA A 654 15.28 38.65 7.52
N LYS A 655 15.31 38.67 6.18
CA LYS A 655 16.45 39.11 5.36
C LYS A 655 16.96 40.50 5.74
N THR A 656 16.09 41.43 6.10
CA THR A 656 16.49 42.80 6.46
C THR A 656 17.24 42.81 7.79
N ARG A 657 16.75 42.05 8.78
CA ARG A 657 17.39 41.93 10.10
C ARG A 657 18.69 41.13 10.03
N LEU A 658 18.78 40.12 9.18
CA LEU A 658 20.01 39.37 8.91
C LEU A 658 21.12 40.28 8.37
N GLN A 659 20.80 41.22 7.46
CA GLN A 659 21.76 42.17 6.89
C GLN A 659 22.34 43.13 7.94
N THR A 660 21.62 43.39 9.01
CA THR A 660 22.08 44.20 10.15
C THR A 660 22.82 43.41 11.23
N GLY A 661 22.98 42.10 11.05
CA GLY A 661 23.65 41.20 11.98
C GLY A 661 22.85 40.89 13.26
N ASP A 662 21.51 40.99 13.20
CA ASP A 662 20.65 40.68 14.35
C ASP A 662 20.77 39.21 14.74
N GLU A 663 21.34 38.94 15.93
CA GLU A 663 21.52 37.59 16.47
C GLU A 663 20.19 36.92 16.86
N ASN A 664 19.16 37.68 17.28
CA ASN A 664 17.89 37.10 17.68
C ASN A 664 17.18 36.45 16.51
N VAL A 665 17.16 37.12 15.36
CA VAL A 665 16.57 36.52 14.16
C VAL A 665 17.33 35.29 13.69
N GLN A 666 18.66 35.26 13.84
CA GLN A 666 19.46 34.05 13.53
C GLN A 666 19.10 32.89 14.45
N LYS A 667 18.90 33.15 15.74
CA LYS A 667 18.48 32.13 16.71
C LYS A 667 17.08 31.59 16.40
N VAL A 668 16.13 32.46 16.07
CA VAL A 668 14.78 32.02 15.68
C VAL A 668 14.80 31.18 14.41
N LEU A 669 15.54 31.59 13.36
CA LEU A 669 15.71 30.82 12.13
C LEU A 669 16.29 29.43 12.39
N CYS A 670 17.34 29.34 13.22
CA CYS A 670 17.95 28.06 13.60
C CYS A 670 17.00 27.18 14.41
N TYR A 671 16.30 27.76 15.40
CA TYR A 671 15.36 27.04 16.25
C TYR A 671 14.24 26.41 15.40
N VAL A 672 13.60 27.21 14.54
CA VAL A 672 12.49 26.75 13.71
C VAL A 672 12.97 25.75 12.66
N LEU A 673 14.11 26.01 12.00
CA LEU A 673 14.64 25.09 10.99
C LEU A 673 15.09 23.77 11.61
N SER A 674 15.83 23.79 12.72
CA SER A 674 16.24 22.55 13.41
C SER A 674 15.03 21.74 13.87
N GLY A 675 14.03 22.37 14.47
CA GLY A 675 12.81 21.70 14.88
C GLY A 675 12.00 21.16 13.69
N ALA A 676 11.94 21.91 12.59
CA ALA A 676 11.30 21.43 11.35
C ALA A 676 12.04 20.23 10.76
N MET A 677 13.39 20.21 10.81
CA MET A 677 14.17 19.03 10.37
C MET A 677 13.93 17.83 11.28
N GLN A 678 13.79 18.02 12.60
CA GLN A 678 13.43 16.93 13.52
C GLN A 678 12.05 16.35 13.20
N LEU A 679 11.03 17.18 12.96
CA LEU A 679 9.69 16.70 12.58
C LEU A 679 9.65 16.04 11.21
N LEU A 680 10.46 16.51 10.26
CA LEU A 680 10.51 15.99 8.90
C LEU A 680 11.40 14.74 8.78
N HIS A 681 12.33 14.50 9.71
CA HIS A 681 13.30 13.42 9.65
C HIS A 681 12.69 12.03 9.43
N PRO A 682 11.59 11.63 10.06
CA PRO A 682 10.96 10.34 9.78
C PRO A 682 10.55 10.15 8.32
N PHE A 683 10.19 11.23 7.64
CA PHE A 683 9.73 11.23 6.25
C PHE A 683 10.89 11.32 5.25
N MET A 684 11.87 12.17 5.53
CA MET A 684 12.99 12.53 4.65
C MET A 684 14.33 12.49 5.41
N PRO A 685 14.80 11.28 5.76
CA PRO A 685 15.88 11.15 6.74
C PRO A 685 17.24 11.70 6.27
N PHE A 686 17.58 11.60 4.98
CA PHE A 686 18.93 11.94 4.50
C PHE A 686 19.15 13.44 4.40
N ILE A 687 18.23 14.17 3.79
CA ILE A 687 18.36 15.61 3.65
C ILE A 687 18.27 16.31 5.01
N THR A 688 17.37 15.81 5.87
CA THR A 688 17.21 16.40 7.21
C THR A 688 18.43 16.18 8.10
N GLU A 689 19.04 15.01 8.06
CA GLU A 689 20.31 14.73 8.74
C GLU A 689 21.40 15.66 8.22
N THR A 690 21.55 15.78 6.90
CA THR A 690 22.58 16.61 6.27
C THR A 690 22.44 18.08 6.67
N ILE A 691 21.22 18.61 6.70
CA ILE A 691 20.93 19.98 7.08
C ILE A 691 21.17 20.18 8.58
N TRP A 692 20.67 19.27 9.42
CA TRP A 692 20.79 19.34 10.85
C TRP A 692 22.24 19.32 11.32
N GLN A 693 23.09 18.49 10.71
CA GLN A 693 24.54 18.46 10.95
C GLN A 693 25.24 19.77 10.55
N ALA A 694 24.63 20.57 9.68
CA ALA A 694 25.16 21.86 9.24
C ALA A 694 24.63 23.05 10.05
N LEU A 695 23.75 22.82 11.02
CA LEU A 695 23.16 23.81 11.92
C LEU A 695 23.73 23.67 13.35
N PRO A 696 23.61 24.69 14.19
CA PRO A 696 23.89 24.56 15.63
C PRO A 696 22.99 23.49 16.27
N HIS A 697 23.58 22.45 16.83
CA HIS A 697 22.87 21.33 17.44
C HIS A 697 23.65 20.67 18.59
N GLU A 698 22.96 19.80 19.34
CA GLU A 698 23.54 18.90 20.34
C GLU A 698 23.27 17.46 19.96
N GLY A 699 24.22 16.57 20.29
CA GLY A 699 24.09 15.13 19.98
C GLY A 699 24.69 14.73 18.64
N PRO A 700 24.77 13.41 18.38
CA PRO A 700 25.49 12.89 17.21
C PRO A 700 24.65 12.88 15.93
N SER A 701 23.33 12.84 16.03
CA SER A 701 22.42 12.69 14.89
C SER A 701 21.01 13.17 15.24
N VAL A 702 20.30 13.71 14.22
CA VAL A 702 18.89 14.07 14.37
C VAL A 702 18.02 12.83 14.67
N MET A 703 18.42 11.65 14.20
CA MET A 703 17.72 10.39 14.44
C MET A 703 17.55 10.02 15.91
N VAL A 704 18.50 10.41 16.73
CA VAL A 704 18.52 10.15 18.19
C VAL A 704 18.34 11.42 19.02
N SER A 705 18.02 12.54 18.38
CA SER A 705 17.62 13.77 19.07
C SER A 705 16.20 13.63 19.63
N SER A 706 15.85 14.48 20.59
CA SER A 706 14.51 14.50 21.16
C SER A 706 13.47 15.03 20.15
N TRP A 707 12.31 14.38 20.11
CA TRP A 707 11.16 14.89 19.35
C TRP A 707 10.71 16.23 19.90
N PRO A 708 10.43 17.25 19.07
CA PRO A 708 9.92 18.53 19.53
C PRO A 708 8.59 18.38 20.29
N GLU A 709 8.43 19.15 21.37
CA GLU A 709 7.23 19.13 22.19
C GLU A 709 6.48 20.46 22.08
N TYR A 710 5.16 20.39 22.11
CA TYR A 710 4.30 21.57 22.16
C TYR A 710 4.44 22.26 23.52
N ASP A 711 4.66 23.58 23.52
CA ASP A 711 4.69 24.42 24.72
C ASP A 711 3.61 25.51 24.64
N GLU A 712 2.65 25.50 25.54
CA GLU A 712 1.56 26.48 25.58
C GLU A 712 2.07 27.93 25.70
N LYS A 713 3.25 28.14 26.27
CA LYS A 713 3.86 29.47 26.39
C LYS A 713 4.33 30.06 25.06
N LEU A 714 4.48 29.23 24.05
CA LEU A 714 4.86 29.60 22.69
C LEU A 714 3.66 29.82 21.78
N ASN A 715 2.47 29.91 22.33
CA ASN A 715 1.24 30.20 21.59
C ASN A 715 0.95 31.72 21.62
N PHE A 716 1.28 32.41 20.53
CA PHE A 716 1.14 33.84 20.36
C PHE A 716 -0.03 34.17 19.43
N SER A 717 -1.24 33.85 19.83
CA SER A 717 -2.45 33.97 18.98
C SER A 717 -2.76 35.42 18.56
N VAL A 718 -2.39 36.41 19.39
CA VAL A 718 -2.58 37.85 19.07
C VAL A 718 -1.64 38.24 17.93
N GLU A 719 -0.35 37.91 18.07
CA GLU A 719 0.66 38.18 17.06
C GLU A 719 0.43 37.39 15.77
N GLU A 720 -0.13 36.20 15.86
CA GLU A 720 -0.57 35.46 14.66
C GLU A 720 -1.63 36.23 13.90
N ALA A 721 -2.68 36.71 14.57
CA ALA A 721 -3.74 37.46 13.94
C ALA A 721 -3.25 38.78 13.35
N GLN A 722 -2.30 39.46 14.03
CA GLN A 722 -1.66 40.68 13.53
C GLN A 722 -0.88 40.40 12.23
N MET A 723 -0.05 39.35 12.22
CA MET A 723 0.73 38.95 11.03
C MET A 723 -0.15 38.52 9.87
N GLU A 724 -1.25 37.82 10.12
CA GLU A 724 -2.20 37.45 9.09
C GLU A 724 -2.85 38.63 8.43
N SER A 725 -3.24 39.69 9.22
CA SER A 725 -3.76 40.97 8.68
C SER A 725 -2.73 41.64 7.77
N LEU A 726 -1.46 41.68 8.19
CA LEU A 726 -0.36 42.25 7.40
C LEU A 726 -0.06 41.46 6.12
N MET A 727 -0.05 40.16 6.22
CA MET A 727 0.20 39.27 5.08
C MET A 727 -0.93 39.34 4.06
N ASP A 728 -2.17 39.45 4.49
CA ASP A 728 -3.34 39.66 3.59
C ASP A 728 -3.26 40.97 2.84
N ALA A 729 -2.87 42.05 3.51
CA ALA A 729 -2.64 43.34 2.88
C ALA A 729 -1.52 43.26 1.83
N VAL A 730 -0.40 42.62 2.15
CA VAL A 730 0.71 42.41 1.20
C VAL A 730 0.28 41.55 0.01
N ARG A 731 -0.49 40.48 0.22
CA ARG A 731 -1.03 39.62 -0.85
C ARG A 731 -1.97 40.41 -1.75
N ALA A 732 -2.87 41.19 -1.16
CA ALA A 732 -3.83 42.01 -1.91
C ALA A 732 -3.13 43.04 -2.78
N ILE A 733 -2.10 43.74 -2.25
CA ILE A 733 -1.27 44.68 -3.02
C ILE A 733 -0.55 43.96 -4.17
N ARG A 734 0.10 42.81 -3.90
CA ARG A 734 0.81 42.04 -4.92
C ARG A 734 -0.13 41.59 -6.03
N ASN A 735 -1.29 41.06 -5.69
CA ASN A 735 -2.29 40.59 -6.66
C ASN A 735 -2.77 41.76 -7.53
N ARG A 736 -3.09 42.91 -6.93
CA ARG A 736 -3.54 44.09 -7.69
C ARG A 736 -2.45 44.60 -8.62
N ARG A 737 -1.19 44.61 -8.16
CA ARG A 737 -0.06 45.00 -9.01
C ARG A 737 0.14 44.01 -10.17
N ALA A 738 -0.03 42.70 -9.92
CA ALA A 738 0.07 41.67 -10.97
C ALA A 738 -1.05 41.80 -12.02
N GLU A 739 -2.29 42.03 -11.58
CA GLU A 739 -3.43 42.32 -12.49
C GLU A 739 -3.17 43.53 -13.39
N MET A 740 -2.47 44.53 -12.86
CA MET A 740 -2.10 45.76 -13.57
C MET A 740 -0.75 45.62 -14.31
N ASN A 741 -0.12 44.43 -14.34
CA ASN A 741 1.19 44.18 -14.95
C ASN A 741 2.30 45.14 -14.45
N VAL A 742 2.27 45.55 -13.19
CA VAL A 742 3.26 46.45 -12.60
C VAL A 742 4.52 45.62 -12.17
N PRO A 743 5.70 45.93 -12.75
CA PRO A 743 6.91 45.19 -12.40
C PRO A 743 7.36 45.45 -10.96
N PRO A 744 8.03 44.51 -10.30
CA PRO A 744 8.56 44.65 -8.94
C PRO A 744 9.49 45.89 -8.73
N SER A 745 10.21 46.30 -9.77
CA SER A 745 11.12 47.45 -9.74
C SER A 745 10.41 48.80 -9.58
N LYS A 746 9.12 48.91 -9.97
CA LYS A 746 8.32 50.10 -9.72
C LYS A 746 7.75 50.09 -8.30
N LYS A 747 8.17 51.04 -7.49
CA LYS A 747 7.65 51.21 -6.13
C LYS A 747 6.55 52.30 -6.12
N ALA A 748 5.53 52.09 -5.31
CA ALA A 748 4.42 53.00 -5.17
C ALA A 748 4.22 53.35 -3.69
N LYS A 749 3.74 54.58 -3.43
CA LYS A 749 3.22 54.96 -2.13
C LYS A 749 1.98 54.12 -1.80
N VAL A 750 1.89 53.64 -0.57
CA VAL A 750 0.77 52.86 -0.07
C VAL A 750 0.08 53.63 1.05
N LEU A 751 -1.18 54.00 0.85
CA LEU A 751 -2.02 54.58 1.87
C LEU A 751 -2.93 53.52 2.46
N ILE A 752 -2.98 53.36 3.77
CA ILE A 752 -3.71 52.28 4.45
C ILE A 752 -4.74 52.94 5.40
N LEU A 753 -6.02 52.71 5.10
CA LEU A 753 -7.13 53.05 5.99
C LEU A 753 -7.51 51.78 6.78
N THR A 754 -7.31 51.86 8.10
CA THR A 754 -7.56 50.72 8.98
C THR A 754 -7.89 51.16 10.41
N GLU A 755 -8.70 50.35 11.10
CA GLU A 755 -8.90 50.51 12.56
C GLU A 755 -7.77 49.85 13.35
N LYS A 756 -7.03 48.92 12.75
CA LYS A 756 -5.89 48.20 13.40
C LYS A 756 -4.57 48.96 13.23
N LYS A 757 -4.54 50.23 13.53
CA LYS A 757 -3.37 51.13 13.32
C LYS A 757 -2.11 50.60 13.96
N ASP A 758 -2.19 50.08 15.18
CA ASP A 758 -1.02 49.56 15.93
C ASP A 758 -0.39 48.37 15.19
N THR A 759 -1.21 47.47 14.65
CA THR A 759 -0.78 46.30 13.83
C THR A 759 -0.05 46.75 12.57
N PHE A 760 -0.63 47.66 11.80
CA PHE A 760 -0.04 48.12 10.54
C PHE A 760 1.17 49.04 10.77
N SER A 761 1.22 49.78 11.91
CA SER A 761 2.40 50.54 12.34
C SER A 761 3.57 49.60 12.70
N ALA A 762 3.31 48.55 13.46
CA ALA A 762 4.31 47.57 13.83
C ALA A 762 4.85 46.80 12.60
N GLY A 763 3.98 46.49 11.61
CA GLY A 763 4.33 45.78 10.37
C GLY A 763 4.77 46.68 9.21
N ALA A 764 4.86 48.02 9.39
CA ALA A 764 5.17 48.98 8.32
C ALA A 764 6.48 48.64 7.59
N GLY A 765 7.48 48.13 8.31
CA GLY A 765 8.79 47.74 7.76
C GLY A 765 8.75 46.58 6.75
N PHE A 766 7.66 45.80 6.65
CA PHE A 766 7.55 44.67 5.71
C PHE A 766 7.17 45.09 4.30
N PHE A 767 6.36 46.12 4.17
CA PHE A 767 5.78 46.54 2.90
C PHE A 767 6.79 47.00 1.85
N PRO A 768 7.87 47.79 2.19
CA PRO A 768 8.85 48.21 1.20
C PRO A 768 9.48 47.07 0.41
N LYS A 769 9.65 45.93 1.05
CA LYS A 769 10.25 44.76 0.43
C LYS A 769 9.21 43.79 -0.11
N LEU A 770 8.18 43.51 0.68
CA LEU A 770 7.21 42.47 0.33
C LEU A 770 6.09 42.97 -0.60
N ALA A 771 5.69 44.24 -0.50
CA ALA A 771 4.66 44.85 -1.33
C ALA A 771 5.19 45.88 -2.33
N TYR A 772 6.52 46.04 -2.41
CA TYR A 772 7.19 47.03 -3.26
C TYR A 772 6.69 48.48 -3.02
N ALA A 773 6.45 48.81 -1.71
CA ALA A 773 6.07 50.15 -1.33
C ALA A 773 7.29 51.11 -1.32
N SER A 774 7.11 52.32 -1.80
CA SER A 774 8.12 53.40 -1.61
C SER A 774 8.00 54.04 -0.23
N GLU A 775 6.76 54.21 0.24
CA GLU A 775 6.37 54.79 1.50
C GLU A 775 5.05 54.19 1.97
N ILE A 776 4.80 54.14 3.25
CA ILE A 776 3.53 53.75 3.85
C ILE A 776 2.99 54.89 4.69
N GLU A 777 1.71 55.17 4.51
CA GLU A 777 1.00 56.18 5.32
C GLU A 777 -0.32 55.58 5.84
N LEU A 778 -0.49 55.60 7.16
CA LEU A 778 -1.79 55.27 7.77
C LEU A 778 -2.69 56.48 7.73
N ILE A 779 -3.85 56.35 7.10
CA ILE A 779 -4.80 57.44 6.89
C ILE A 779 -6.07 57.27 7.70
N ASP A 780 -6.76 58.36 8.02
CA ASP A 780 -7.99 58.36 8.82
C ASP A 780 -9.27 58.42 8.01
N ALA A 781 -9.17 58.74 6.71
CA ALA A 781 -10.31 58.84 5.81
C ALA A 781 -9.91 58.40 4.38
N VAL A 782 -10.88 58.03 3.58
CA VAL A 782 -10.69 57.76 2.16
C VAL A 782 -10.05 58.96 1.48
N PRO A 783 -8.99 58.82 0.67
CA PRO A 783 -8.35 59.93 -0.04
C PRO A 783 -9.31 60.61 -0.96
N ALA A 784 -9.23 61.97 -1.04
CA ALA A 784 -10.13 62.77 -1.90
C ALA A 784 -10.02 62.41 -3.41
N ASP A 785 -8.86 61.86 -3.80
CA ASP A 785 -8.51 61.44 -5.16
C ASP A 785 -8.49 59.92 -5.31
N ALA A 786 -9.17 59.18 -4.41
CA ALA A 786 -9.27 57.71 -4.45
C ALA A 786 -9.68 57.13 -5.82
N ALA A 787 -10.48 57.89 -6.59
CA ALA A 787 -10.86 57.48 -7.95
C ALA A 787 -9.68 57.42 -8.94
N LYS A 788 -8.56 58.08 -8.63
CA LYS A 788 -7.29 58.04 -9.40
C LYS A 788 -6.26 57.11 -8.81
N MET A 789 -6.65 56.27 -7.85
CA MET A 789 -5.80 55.31 -7.18
C MET A 789 -6.22 53.88 -7.48
N ALA A 790 -5.26 52.99 -7.57
CA ALA A 790 -5.53 51.54 -7.50
C ALA A 790 -5.87 51.21 -6.05
N SER A 791 -7.05 50.64 -5.83
CA SER A 791 -7.50 50.26 -4.49
C SER A 791 -7.68 48.77 -4.34
N VAL A 792 -7.43 48.28 -3.11
CA VAL A 792 -7.77 46.93 -2.68
C VAL A 792 -8.38 46.99 -1.30
N VAL A 793 -9.24 46.03 -0.99
CA VAL A 793 -9.91 45.89 0.29
C VAL A 793 -9.60 44.51 0.85
N THR A 794 -9.19 44.46 2.08
CA THR A 794 -9.03 43.22 2.87
C THR A 794 -10.05 43.22 4.01
N GLY A 795 -10.07 42.17 4.83
CA GLY A 795 -10.91 42.12 6.03
C GLY A 795 -10.62 43.26 7.03
N ASP A 796 -9.38 43.76 7.06
CA ASP A 796 -8.88 44.66 8.11
C ASP A 796 -8.41 46.03 7.58
N ALA A 797 -8.35 46.26 6.27
CA ALA A 797 -7.83 47.48 5.68
C ALA A 797 -8.40 47.79 4.27
N GLN A 798 -8.51 49.09 3.99
CA GLN A 798 -8.65 49.60 2.63
C GLN A 798 -7.32 50.24 2.22
N ILE A 799 -6.79 49.85 1.10
CA ILE A 799 -5.43 50.18 0.67
C ILE A 799 -5.53 50.95 -0.68
N TYR A 800 -4.84 52.04 -0.78
CA TYR A 800 -4.83 52.89 -1.98
C TYR A 800 -3.37 53.08 -2.44
N MET A 801 -3.17 53.01 -3.76
CA MET A 801 -1.88 53.23 -4.40
C MET A 801 -2.08 54.23 -5.58
N PRO A 802 -1.37 55.36 -5.64
CA PRO A 802 -1.49 56.32 -6.73
C PRO A 802 -1.17 55.66 -8.09
N MET A 803 -2.04 55.81 -9.05
CA MET A 803 -1.87 55.20 -10.38
C MET A 803 -0.62 55.69 -11.10
N GLY A 804 -0.24 56.97 -10.89
CA GLY A 804 0.95 57.56 -11.49
C GLY A 804 2.27 56.91 -11.04
N ASP A 805 2.26 56.34 -9.84
CA ASP A 805 3.43 55.57 -9.31
C ASP A 805 3.51 54.19 -9.93
N LEU A 806 2.37 53.62 -10.30
CA LEU A 806 2.24 52.22 -10.76
C LEU A 806 2.44 52.09 -12.27
N ILE A 807 1.86 53.00 -13.03
CA ILE A 807 1.77 52.91 -14.50
C ILE A 807 2.43 54.16 -15.09
N ASP A 808 3.33 53.96 -16.05
CA ASP A 808 3.75 55.01 -16.96
C ASP A 808 2.68 55.09 -18.06
N PHE A 809 1.76 56.08 -17.91
CA PHE A 809 0.60 56.22 -18.80
C PHE A 809 0.99 56.35 -20.26
N GLU A 810 2.11 57.05 -20.57
CA GLU A 810 2.59 57.17 -21.95
C GLU A 810 3.17 55.86 -22.48
N ALA A 811 4.00 55.18 -21.70
CA ALA A 811 4.59 53.89 -22.07
C ALA A 811 3.52 52.80 -22.20
N GLU A 812 2.54 52.76 -21.30
CA GLU A 812 1.44 51.80 -21.35
C GLU A 812 0.48 52.05 -22.47
N ARG A 813 0.13 53.32 -22.75
CA ARG A 813 -0.64 53.69 -23.92
C ARG A 813 0.08 53.30 -25.21
N ALA A 814 1.40 53.50 -25.27
CA ALA A 814 2.22 53.07 -26.42
C ALA A 814 2.27 51.53 -26.56
N ARG A 815 2.32 50.83 -25.46
CA ARG A 815 2.30 49.33 -25.42
C ARG A 815 0.95 48.81 -25.93
N LEU A 816 -0.15 49.30 -25.31
CA LEU A 816 -1.51 48.92 -25.70
C LEU A 816 -1.82 49.35 -27.15
N GLY A 817 -1.30 50.50 -27.61
CA GLY A 817 -1.39 50.92 -28.99
C GLY A 817 -0.69 49.99 -29.97
N LYS A 818 0.48 49.44 -29.60
CA LYS A 818 1.18 48.43 -30.41
C LYS A 818 0.40 47.10 -30.41
N GLU A 819 -0.12 46.71 -29.28
CA GLU A 819 -0.92 45.49 -29.13
C GLU A 819 -2.23 45.59 -29.93
N LYS A 820 -2.92 46.75 -29.85
CA LYS A 820 -4.07 47.07 -30.67
C LYS A 820 -3.76 46.94 -32.17
N SER A 821 -2.69 47.55 -32.64
CA SER A 821 -2.27 47.46 -34.03
C SER A 821 -1.98 46.04 -34.50
N LYS A 822 -1.42 45.22 -33.61
CA LYS A 822 -1.20 43.81 -33.90
C LYS A 822 -2.50 43.03 -34.00
N VAL A 823 -3.45 43.24 -33.08
CA VAL A 823 -4.74 42.56 -33.08
C VAL A 823 -5.55 42.99 -34.31
N GLU A 824 -5.51 44.29 -34.69
CA GLU A 824 -6.13 44.81 -35.92
C GLU A 824 -5.54 44.10 -37.15
N ALA A 825 -4.21 43.93 -37.24
CA ALA A 825 -3.58 43.22 -38.32
C ALA A 825 -3.98 41.72 -38.36
N ASP A 826 -4.10 41.07 -37.19
CA ASP A 826 -4.56 39.68 -37.06
C ASP A 826 -6.05 39.55 -37.49
N ILE A 827 -6.91 40.47 -37.13
CA ILE A 827 -8.30 40.55 -37.60
C ILE A 827 -8.32 40.69 -39.14
N ASP A 828 -7.56 41.61 -39.69
CA ASP A 828 -7.47 41.82 -41.16
C ASP A 828 -7.00 40.54 -41.86
N PHE A 829 -6.06 39.85 -41.31
CA PHE A 829 -5.55 38.59 -41.87
C PHE A 829 -6.63 37.49 -41.88
N VAL A 830 -7.35 37.33 -40.76
CA VAL A 830 -8.45 36.36 -40.65
C VAL A 830 -9.60 36.75 -41.56
N MET A 831 -9.96 38.04 -41.62
CA MET A 831 -11.02 38.53 -42.48
C MET A 831 -10.69 38.40 -43.96
N LYS A 832 -9.44 38.63 -44.42
CA LYS A 832 -9.00 38.32 -45.78
C LYS A 832 -9.19 36.87 -46.17
N LYS A 833 -8.98 35.94 -45.23
CA LYS A 833 -9.26 34.51 -45.47
C LYS A 833 -10.78 34.24 -45.58
N LEU A 834 -11.57 34.80 -44.64
CA LEU A 834 -13.03 34.62 -44.60
C LEU A 834 -13.75 35.34 -45.78
N ASN A 835 -13.18 36.37 -46.36
CA ASN A 835 -13.69 37.07 -47.53
C ASN A 835 -13.22 36.46 -48.87
N ASN A 836 -12.38 35.44 -48.84
CA ASN A 836 -11.93 34.74 -50.04
C ASN A 836 -12.90 33.61 -50.41
N PRO A 837 -13.67 33.74 -51.52
CA PRO A 837 -14.62 32.69 -51.94
C PRO A 837 -13.95 31.34 -52.15
N LYS A 838 -12.70 31.32 -52.64
CA LYS A 838 -11.95 30.10 -52.84
C LYS A 838 -11.61 29.36 -51.53
N PHE A 839 -11.57 30.06 -50.41
CA PHE A 839 -11.37 29.47 -49.11
C PHE A 839 -12.70 29.00 -48.50
N VAL A 840 -13.71 29.89 -48.47
CA VAL A 840 -15.01 29.60 -47.82
C VAL A 840 -15.78 28.48 -48.54
N ASP A 841 -15.70 28.39 -49.89
CA ASP A 841 -16.43 27.40 -50.67
C ASP A 841 -15.68 26.03 -50.74
N LYS A 842 -14.36 25.98 -50.45
CA LYS A 842 -13.56 24.75 -50.60
C LYS A 842 -13.04 24.19 -49.27
N ALA A 843 -12.99 24.95 -48.20
CA ALA A 843 -12.51 24.43 -46.89
C ALA A 843 -13.65 23.70 -46.18
N PRO A 844 -13.31 22.68 -45.34
CA PRO A 844 -14.31 22.02 -44.50
C PRO A 844 -15.04 23.00 -43.60
N GLU A 845 -16.36 22.86 -43.48
CA GLU A 845 -17.22 23.75 -42.68
C GLU A 845 -16.68 23.99 -41.25
N LYS A 846 -16.11 23.00 -40.63
CA LYS A 846 -15.45 23.06 -39.30
C LYS A 846 -14.27 24.05 -39.28
N VAL A 847 -13.51 24.14 -40.36
CA VAL A 847 -12.35 25.04 -40.49
C VAL A 847 -12.83 26.50 -40.68
N VAL A 848 -13.87 26.70 -41.46
CA VAL A 848 -14.48 28.03 -41.68
C VAL A 848 -15.10 28.52 -40.37
N ALA A 849 -15.78 27.64 -39.62
CA ALA A 849 -16.36 27.96 -38.31
C ALA A 849 -15.29 28.37 -37.30
N ALA A 850 -14.16 27.64 -37.24
CA ALA A 850 -13.04 27.93 -36.35
C ALA A 850 -12.38 29.30 -36.68
N GLU A 851 -12.24 29.66 -37.97
CA GLU A 851 -11.71 30.99 -38.35
C GLU A 851 -12.71 32.11 -38.02
N ARG A 852 -14.04 31.89 -38.11
CA ARG A 852 -15.05 32.86 -37.65
C ARG A 852 -14.98 33.09 -36.13
N GLU A 853 -14.95 32.01 -35.36
CA GLU A 853 -14.80 32.09 -33.91
C GLU A 853 -13.52 32.83 -33.50
N LYS A 854 -12.42 32.61 -34.25
CA LYS A 854 -11.17 33.33 -34.05
C LYS A 854 -11.32 34.81 -34.33
N ALA A 855 -12.03 35.18 -35.38
CA ALA A 855 -12.31 36.60 -35.71
C ALA A 855 -13.14 37.28 -34.60
N ASP A 856 -14.14 36.61 -34.06
CA ASP A 856 -14.98 37.13 -32.98
C ASP A 856 -14.20 37.31 -31.66
N LYS A 857 -13.34 36.34 -31.28
CA LYS A 857 -12.44 36.47 -30.13
C LYS A 857 -11.45 37.62 -30.30
N LEU A 858 -10.90 37.83 -31.49
CA LEU A 858 -10.01 38.95 -31.77
C LEU A 858 -10.73 40.30 -31.69
N ARG A 859 -11.99 40.39 -32.15
CA ARG A 859 -12.80 41.61 -32.01
C ARG A 859 -13.14 41.92 -30.56
N GLU A 860 -13.49 40.88 -29.77
CA GLU A 860 -13.72 41.07 -28.34
C GLU A 860 -12.45 41.56 -27.63
N HIS A 861 -11.28 40.99 -28.00
CA HIS A 861 -10.01 41.46 -27.49
C HIS A 861 -9.69 42.89 -27.89
N LEU A 862 -9.97 43.26 -29.14
CA LEU A 862 -9.79 44.63 -29.62
C LEU A 862 -10.66 45.64 -28.84
N ALA A 863 -11.93 45.30 -28.59
CA ALA A 863 -12.84 46.16 -27.82
C ALA A 863 -12.32 46.36 -26.39
N LYS A 864 -11.82 45.32 -25.74
CA LYS A 864 -11.20 45.41 -24.40
C LYS A 864 -9.92 46.26 -24.37
N LEU A 865 -9.11 46.20 -25.43
CA LEU A 865 -7.91 47.02 -25.57
C LEU A 865 -8.30 48.50 -25.78
N GLU A 866 -9.34 48.82 -26.59
CA GLU A 866 -9.84 50.17 -26.78
C GLU A 866 -10.41 50.77 -25.51
N GLU A 867 -11.18 49.99 -24.74
CA GLU A 867 -11.67 50.40 -23.43
C GLU A 867 -10.51 50.67 -22.46
N SER A 868 -9.49 49.80 -22.46
CA SER A 868 -8.27 49.96 -21.62
C SER A 868 -7.48 51.21 -22.00
N ILE A 869 -7.32 51.51 -23.32
CA ILE A 869 -6.65 52.73 -23.79
C ILE A 869 -7.46 53.97 -23.40
N ALA A 870 -8.80 53.95 -23.53
CA ALA A 870 -9.67 55.03 -23.15
C ALA A 870 -9.65 55.31 -21.63
N ALA A 871 -9.52 54.27 -20.81
CA ALA A 871 -9.40 54.38 -19.35
C ALA A 871 -8.08 55.04 -18.89
N LEU A 872 -7.05 55.04 -19.73
CA LEU A 872 -5.77 55.70 -19.46
C LEU A 872 -5.77 57.22 -19.77
N GLY A 873 -6.89 57.81 -20.14
CA GLY A 873 -7.09 59.20 -20.36
C GLY A 873 -6.69 59.64 -21.75
#